data_865c9bb589e973721ec42d92d25abdcf
#
_entry.id   865c9bb589e973721ec42d92d25abdcf
#
_cell.length_a   1.000
_cell.length_b   1.000
_cell.length_c   1.000
_cell.angle_alpha   90.00
_cell.angle_beta   90.00
_cell.angle_gamma   90.00
#
_symmetry.space_group_name_H-M   'P 1'
#
loop_
_entity.id
_entity.type
_entity.pdbx_description
1 polymer ?
#
loop_
_entity_poly.entity_id
_entity_poly.type
_entity_poly.pdbx_seq_one_letter_code
_entity_poly.pdbx_strand_id
1 'polypeptide(L)'
;MMTTRIVVGLTAGTCLIFSQNLMAEVSVFNPALLEIDHQSGVDIRQFNRANLMPPGVYSVDIFINGKMFERQDVTFVQDNPDADLHACFIAIKKTLSSFGIKVDALKSFNDVDETVCLDPAPRIEGSSWQFDSDKLQLNISIPQIYMDAMAYDYISPTRWDEGINALTINYDFSGSHTLRSDYGSQETDTSYLNLRNGLNIGPWRLRNYSTLNTSDGRAEYNSISAWIQRDIAALRSQIMIGDTWTASDIFDSTQIRGARLYTDNDMLPASQNGFAPVVRGIAKSNATVIIRQNGYVIYQSAVPQGAFEITDLNTASTGGDLDVTIKEEDGSEQRFTQPYASLAILKREGQTDVDVSVGELRDEDGFTPDVLQAQILHGFSHGITLYGGMQAAENYGSAALGVGKDLGALGAISFDVTHARANFSHDDTETGQSYRFLYSKRFDDTDTSLRLVGYRYSTEGYYTLNEWASRRNSPEDFWETGNRRSSVEGTLTQSLGRDYGNLYLTLSRQQYWHTDDVERLMQFGYSSSWKRLSWNVSWSYSNTARQGTGNNHASDNTSEQIYMLSLSVPLSGWWGNSYATYSVSQNDNSGSSHQLGLSGTALERNNLSWNLMQSYNSHDDEVGGNMSLTYDGSYGTVNGSYNYSQNSQRLNYGIRGGILAHSEGVTLSQELGETIALVKAPGAAGLEIDNMRGAATDWRGYTVKTQLNPYDENRVAISDNYFSKSNIELDNTVVTMVPTRGAVVKAEFVTHVGYRVLFRVLNANGKPVPFGAIAAIQDASLADSGIVGDRGELYLSGLPEKGQVTLSWGENASTKCIFNYSLSTPESESGLIEQGVTCH
;
A
#
# COMPACT_ATOMS: atom_id res chain seq x y z
N MET A 1 9.16 -58.03 -13.38
CA MET A 1 10.56 -58.48 -13.64
C MET A 1 11.39 -57.24 -13.29
N MET A 2 12.06 -57.30 -12.37
CA MET A 2 13.23 -57.64 -11.69
C MET A 2 13.44 -56.75 -10.45
N THR A 3 13.37 -57.39 -9.35
CA THR A 3 13.71 -56.93 -8.01
C THR A 3 15.20 -56.71 -7.84
N THR A 4 15.61 -55.63 -7.18
CA THR A 4 16.89 -55.65 -6.46
C THR A 4 16.73 -54.98 -5.09
N ARG A 5 16.75 -55.76 -4.06
CA ARG A 5 16.90 -55.41 -2.64
C ARG A 5 18.36 -55.08 -2.39
N ILE A 6 18.65 -53.97 -1.74
CA ILE A 6 19.92 -53.76 -1.06
C ILE A 6 19.63 -53.61 0.44
N VAL A 7 20.15 -54.55 1.19
CA VAL A 7 20.27 -54.54 2.65
C VAL A 7 21.51 -53.71 2.99
N VAL A 8 21.36 -52.70 3.88
CA VAL A 8 22.50 -52.08 4.57
C VAL A 8 22.23 -52.11 6.07
N GLY A 9 23.21 -52.64 6.76
CA GLY A 9 23.13 -52.95 8.16
C GLY A 9 23.20 -51.80 9.13
N LEU A 10 22.62 -52.02 10.29
CA LEU A 10 22.76 -51.27 11.52
C LEU A 10 24.21 -51.28 12.01
N THR A 11 24.78 -50.09 12.23
CA THR A 11 25.82 -49.86 13.22
C THR A 11 25.40 -48.73 14.14
N ALA A 12 25.02 -49.11 15.36
CA ALA A 12 24.78 -48.21 16.46
C ALA A 12 26.10 -47.55 16.90
N GLY A 13 26.25 -46.26 16.63
CA GLY A 13 27.29 -45.39 17.17
C GLY A 13 26.67 -44.46 18.20
N THR A 14 26.84 -44.78 19.48
CA THR A 14 26.54 -43.93 20.61
C THR A 14 27.46 -42.68 20.57
N CYS A 15 27.00 -41.57 20.07
CA CYS A 15 27.59 -40.26 20.31
C CYS A 15 27.07 -39.69 21.62
N LEU A 16 27.88 -39.82 22.68
CA LEU A 16 27.78 -38.99 23.87
C LEU A 16 28.05 -37.51 23.48
N ILE A 17 27.03 -36.71 23.38
CA ILE A 17 27.14 -35.28 23.26
C ILE A 17 27.44 -34.74 24.65
N PHE A 18 28.70 -34.41 24.86
CA PHE A 18 29.11 -33.54 25.94
C PHE A 18 28.57 -32.15 25.59
N SER A 19 27.59 -31.66 26.33
CA SER A 19 27.24 -30.26 26.41
C SER A 19 28.43 -29.52 27.05
N GLN A 20 29.34 -29.01 26.24
CA GLN A 20 30.30 -28.02 26.69
C GLN A 20 29.50 -26.72 26.86
N ASN A 21 29.34 -26.30 28.12
CA ASN A 21 29.08 -24.90 28.40
C ASN A 21 30.20 -24.08 27.73
N LEU A 22 29.88 -23.39 26.64
CA LEU A 22 30.73 -22.34 26.12
C LEU A 22 30.74 -21.23 27.19
N MET A 23 31.71 -21.32 28.10
CA MET A 23 32.13 -20.15 28.84
C MET A 23 32.72 -19.20 27.79
N ALA A 24 32.23 -17.97 27.72
CA ALA A 24 32.83 -16.91 26.93
C ALA A 24 34.30 -16.84 27.29
N GLU A 25 35.16 -17.17 26.33
CA GLU A 25 36.62 -17.05 26.48
C GLU A 25 36.92 -15.55 26.63
N VAL A 26 37.39 -15.14 27.80
CA VAL A 26 37.84 -13.78 28.05
C VAL A 26 39.07 -13.59 27.17
N SER A 27 38.92 -12.82 26.09
CA SER A 27 40.03 -12.49 25.19
C SER A 27 41.01 -11.58 25.91
N VAL A 28 42.12 -12.14 26.34
CA VAL A 28 43.19 -11.35 26.97
C VAL A 28 44.10 -10.78 25.88
N PHE A 29 43.98 -9.48 25.62
CA PHE A 29 44.87 -8.79 24.71
C PHE A 29 46.24 -8.61 25.34
N ASN A 30 47.29 -9.12 24.68
CA ASN A 30 48.69 -8.94 25.13
C ASN A 30 49.18 -7.55 24.71
N PRO A 31 49.48 -6.66 25.66
CA PRO A 31 49.99 -5.32 25.37
C PRO A 31 51.23 -5.26 24.49
N ALA A 32 52.04 -6.34 24.52
CA ALA A 32 53.26 -6.42 23.74
C ALA A 32 53.05 -6.64 22.23
N LEU A 33 51.81 -6.94 21.81
CA LEU A 33 51.43 -7.09 20.40
C LEU A 33 50.94 -5.79 19.74
N LEU A 34 50.73 -4.74 20.53
CA LEU A 34 50.41 -3.41 20.01
C LEU A 34 51.75 -2.71 19.71
N GLU A 35 52.20 -2.72 18.47
CA GLU A 35 53.32 -1.94 17.98
C GLU A 35 53.02 -0.43 17.95
N ILE A 36 52.76 0.18 19.12
CA ILE A 36 52.60 1.62 19.23
C ILE A 36 53.65 2.18 20.18
N ASP A 37 54.66 2.78 19.62
CA ASP A 37 55.65 3.59 20.34
C ASP A 37 54.92 4.75 21.08
N HIS A 38 55.05 4.77 22.43
CA HIS A 38 54.57 5.83 23.32
C HIS A 38 53.05 5.85 23.71
N GLN A 39 52.49 4.76 24.16
CA GLN A 39 51.24 4.81 24.95
C GLN A 39 51.45 4.46 26.42
N SER A 40 51.97 5.42 27.18
CA SER A 40 51.93 5.40 28.64
C SER A 40 50.62 6.04 29.10
N GLY A 41 49.52 5.29 29.10
CA GLY A 41 48.23 5.81 29.63
C GLY A 41 46.96 5.12 29.25
N VAL A 42 46.96 4.22 28.28
CA VAL A 42 45.74 3.50 27.92
C VAL A 42 45.62 2.22 28.74
N ASP A 43 44.61 2.13 29.59
CA ASP A 43 44.30 0.89 30.32
C ASP A 43 43.65 -0.13 29.40
N ILE A 44 44.48 -0.97 28.74
CA ILE A 44 44.00 -2.04 27.84
C ILE A 44 43.21 -3.11 28.52
N ARG A 45 43.12 -3.13 29.85
CA ARG A 45 42.18 -4.04 30.56
C ARG A 45 40.71 -3.75 30.24
N GLN A 46 40.42 -2.54 29.77
CA GLN A 46 39.07 -2.21 29.24
C GLN A 46 38.70 -3.05 28.01
N PHE A 47 39.67 -3.43 27.16
CA PHE A 47 39.44 -4.22 25.94
C PHE A 47 39.30 -5.74 26.20
N ASN A 48 39.58 -6.20 27.41
CA ASN A 48 39.43 -7.60 27.80
C ASN A 48 37.97 -7.96 28.19
N ARG A 49 37.04 -7.00 28.13
CA ARG A 49 35.62 -7.19 28.48
C ARG A 49 34.79 -7.32 27.20
N ALA A 50 33.77 -8.16 27.26
CA ALA A 50 32.86 -8.39 26.15
C ALA A 50 31.99 -7.15 25.79
N ASN A 51 31.82 -6.19 26.72
CA ASN A 51 31.06 -4.95 26.51
C ASN A 51 32.02 -3.74 26.68
N LEU A 52 32.40 -3.15 25.55
CA LEU A 52 33.36 -2.05 25.47
C LEU A 52 32.76 -0.64 25.58
N MET A 53 31.39 -0.54 25.63
CA MET A 53 30.72 0.74 25.61
C MET A 53 30.65 1.39 26.99
N PRO A 54 30.95 2.68 27.16
CA PRO A 54 30.75 3.40 28.40
C PRO A 54 29.26 3.65 28.68
N PRO A 55 28.85 3.88 29.94
CA PRO A 55 27.51 4.35 30.25
C PRO A 55 27.18 5.65 29.48
N GLY A 56 25.97 5.75 28.94
CA GLY A 56 25.57 6.90 28.12
C GLY A 56 24.24 6.71 27.42
N VAL A 57 23.90 7.66 26.56
CA VAL A 57 22.71 7.59 25.72
C VAL A 57 23.12 7.09 24.34
N TYR A 58 22.47 6.04 23.87
CA TYR A 58 22.72 5.44 22.57
C TYR A 58 21.44 5.27 21.79
N SER A 59 21.50 5.55 20.48
CA SER A 59 20.40 5.28 19.57
C SER A 59 20.42 3.81 19.18
N VAL A 60 19.47 3.04 19.68
CA VAL A 60 19.42 1.58 19.55
C VAL A 60 18.14 1.10 18.90
N ASP A 61 18.26 0.00 18.16
CA ASP A 61 17.11 -0.73 17.64
C ASP A 61 16.51 -1.60 18.76
N ILE A 62 15.26 -1.31 19.15
CA ILE A 62 14.55 -2.06 20.19
C ILE A 62 13.80 -3.22 19.55
N PHE A 63 14.09 -4.43 20.03
CA PHE A 63 13.39 -5.66 19.66
C PHE A 63 12.55 -6.15 20.84
N ILE A 64 11.27 -6.40 20.61
CA ILE A 64 10.37 -6.96 21.62
C ILE A 64 9.89 -8.33 21.14
N ASN A 65 10.18 -9.36 21.95
CA ASN A 65 9.88 -10.76 21.61
C ASN A 65 10.39 -11.17 20.20
N GLY A 66 11.61 -10.72 19.86
CA GLY A 66 12.27 -11.04 18.59
C GLY A 66 11.84 -10.21 17.38
N LYS A 67 10.96 -9.24 17.58
CA LYS A 67 10.48 -8.33 16.52
C LYS A 67 11.02 -6.93 16.74
N MET A 68 11.54 -6.29 15.68
CA MET A 68 11.93 -4.88 15.73
C MET A 68 10.70 -4.01 15.99
N PHE A 69 10.79 -3.20 17.04
CA PHE A 69 9.72 -2.30 17.45
C PHE A 69 9.96 -0.87 16.92
N GLU A 70 11.06 -0.25 17.36
CA GLU A 70 11.47 1.08 16.87
C GLU A 70 12.96 1.32 17.18
N ARG A 71 13.55 2.36 16.54
CA ARG A 71 14.85 2.90 16.93
C ARG A 71 14.64 4.09 17.85
N GLN A 72 15.24 4.05 19.03
CA GLN A 72 15.07 5.07 20.06
C GLN A 72 16.38 5.32 20.80
N ASP A 73 16.55 6.56 21.29
CA ASP A 73 17.63 6.90 22.21
C ASP A 73 17.33 6.34 23.59
N VAL A 74 18.17 5.41 24.06
CA VAL A 74 18.05 4.74 25.36
C VAL A 74 19.24 5.07 26.22
N THR A 75 18.99 5.37 27.50
CA THR A 75 20.05 5.57 28.47
C THR A 75 20.51 4.23 29.03
N PHE A 76 21.81 3.96 28.95
CA PHE A 76 22.45 2.79 29.52
C PHE A 76 23.27 3.21 30.74
N VAL A 77 23.04 2.52 31.83
CA VAL A 77 23.71 2.76 33.11
C VAL A 77 24.44 1.50 33.57
N GLN A 78 25.37 1.68 34.48
CA GLN A 78 26.17 0.60 35.06
C GLN A 78 26.21 0.79 36.59
N ASP A 79 25.79 -0.20 37.38
CA ASP A 79 25.73 -0.12 38.82
C ASP A 79 27.10 -0.03 39.47
N ASN A 80 28.08 -0.68 38.85
CA ASN A 80 29.48 -0.60 39.28
C ASN A 80 30.41 -0.88 38.06
N PRO A 81 31.69 -0.52 38.10
CA PRO A 81 32.60 -0.64 36.96
C PRO A 81 32.77 -2.04 36.37
N ASP A 82 32.33 -3.08 37.08
CA ASP A 82 32.43 -4.48 36.65
C ASP A 82 31.06 -5.10 36.28
N ALA A 83 29.95 -4.36 36.39
CA ALA A 83 28.63 -4.80 36.03
C ALA A 83 28.38 -4.60 34.53
N ASP A 84 27.46 -5.37 33.94
CA ASP A 84 27.00 -5.16 32.58
C ASP A 84 26.16 -3.88 32.48
N LEU A 85 26.16 -3.28 31.27
CA LEU A 85 25.29 -2.16 30.95
C LEU A 85 23.83 -2.63 30.90
N HIS A 86 22.95 -1.89 31.57
CA HIS A 86 21.52 -2.13 31.50
C HIS A 86 20.76 -0.87 31.11
N ALA A 87 19.64 -1.06 30.39
CA ALA A 87 18.81 0.02 29.93
C ALA A 87 17.98 0.59 31.07
N CYS A 88 17.91 1.91 31.21
CA CYS A 88 17.00 2.55 32.13
C CYS A 88 16.14 3.60 31.41
N PHE A 89 14.90 3.77 31.89
CA PHE A 89 13.91 4.63 31.27
C PHE A 89 13.33 5.62 32.28
N ILE A 90 13.17 6.86 31.85
CA ILE A 90 12.39 7.90 32.55
C ILE A 90 10.94 7.78 32.05
N ALA A 91 9.96 8.14 32.88
CA ALA A 91 8.54 7.94 32.60
C ALA A 91 8.21 6.48 32.24
N ILE A 92 8.71 5.57 33.06
CA ILE A 92 8.75 4.12 32.79
C ILE A 92 7.38 3.54 32.46
N LYS A 93 6.30 3.96 33.11
CA LYS A 93 4.95 3.45 32.82
C LYS A 93 4.51 3.79 31.41
N LYS A 94 4.76 5.03 30.97
CA LYS A 94 4.44 5.48 29.62
C LYS A 94 5.26 4.70 28.57
N THR A 95 6.55 4.53 28.83
CA THR A 95 7.46 3.79 27.93
C THR A 95 7.08 2.32 27.83
N LEU A 96 6.81 1.64 28.94
CA LEU A 96 6.37 0.24 28.93
C LEU A 96 5.00 0.07 28.24
N SER A 97 4.07 1.01 28.46
CA SER A 97 2.78 1.00 27.76
C SER A 97 2.95 1.20 26.24
N SER A 98 3.90 2.05 25.80
CA SER A 98 4.19 2.19 24.37
C SER A 98 4.79 0.92 23.76
N PHE A 99 5.48 0.11 24.57
CA PHE A 99 5.97 -1.23 24.19
C PHE A 99 4.87 -2.31 24.18
N GLY A 100 3.64 -1.94 24.51
CA GLY A 100 2.51 -2.86 24.60
C GLY A 100 2.52 -3.72 25.85
N ILE A 101 3.12 -3.26 26.93
CA ILE A 101 3.14 -3.97 28.22
C ILE A 101 1.98 -3.48 29.08
N LYS A 102 1.19 -4.40 29.63
CA LYS A 102 0.07 -4.14 30.58
C LYS A 102 0.60 -3.67 31.90
N VAL A 103 1.05 -2.43 32.00
CA VAL A 103 1.66 -1.87 33.20
C VAL A 103 0.71 -1.93 34.42
N ASP A 104 -0.59 -1.75 34.18
CA ASP A 104 -1.62 -1.83 35.22
C ASP A 104 -1.76 -3.23 35.85
N ALA A 105 -1.36 -4.28 35.11
CA ALA A 105 -1.31 -5.66 35.63
C ALA A 105 -0.06 -5.93 36.47
N LEU A 106 0.94 -5.04 36.43
CA LEU A 106 2.23 -5.19 37.09
C LEU A 106 2.29 -4.38 38.40
N LYS A 107 1.97 -5.00 39.52
CA LYS A 107 1.97 -4.36 40.86
C LYS A 107 3.32 -3.72 41.24
N SER A 108 4.42 -4.20 40.62
CA SER A 108 5.79 -3.69 40.83
C SER A 108 6.00 -2.25 40.33
N PHE A 109 5.07 -1.69 39.57
CA PHE A 109 5.13 -0.33 39.04
C PHE A 109 4.13 0.64 39.72
N ASN A 110 3.31 0.21 40.71
CA ASN A 110 2.28 1.07 41.32
C ASN A 110 2.85 2.32 41.99
N ASP A 111 3.98 2.18 42.69
CA ASP A 111 4.60 3.24 43.51
C ASP A 111 5.95 3.70 42.95
N VAL A 112 6.11 3.75 41.61
CA VAL A 112 7.37 4.13 40.96
C VAL A 112 7.42 5.62 40.69
N ASP A 113 8.55 6.25 41.05
CA ASP A 113 8.85 7.63 40.69
C ASP A 113 9.23 7.70 39.18
N GLU A 114 8.37 8.33 38.41
CA GLU A 114 8.55 8.46 36.95
C GLU A 114 9.61 9.49 36.51
N THR A 115 10.17 10.23 37.44
CA THR A 115 11.23 11.21 37.16
C THR A 115 12.63 10.61 37.23
N VAL A 116 12.75 9.41 37.78
CA VAL A 116 14.02 8.68 37.94
C VAL A 116 14.19 7.68 36.82
N CYS A 117 15.43 7.56 36.31
CA CYS A 117 15.80 6.51 35.35
C CYS A 117 15.73 5.14 36.01
N LEU A 118 14.86 4.27 35.55
CA LEU A 118 14.56 2.99 36.19
C LEU A 118 14.82 1.82 35.26
N ASP A 119 15.48 0.78 35.76
CA ASP A 119 15.62 -0.50 35.08
C ASP A 119 14.32 -1.33 35.25
N PRO A 120 13.62 -1.69 34.16
CA PRO A 120 12.43 -2.51 34.19
C PRO A 120 12.71 -4.01 34.37
N ALA A 121 13.90 -4.50 34.01
CA ALA A 121 14.20 -5.93 33.94
C ALA A 121 13.90 -6.70 35.26
N PRO A 122 14.34 -6.24 36.44
CA PRO A 122 14.09 -6.98 37.69
C PRO A 122 12.65 -6.88 38.21
N ARG A 123 11.82 -6.04 37.57
CA ARG A 123 10.44 -5.74 37.99
C ARG A 123 9.37 -6.49 37.22
N ILE A 124 9.73 -7.13 36.13
CA ILE A 124 8.82 -7.93 35.29
C ILE A 124 9.27 -9.39 35.38
N GLU A 125 8.54 -10.19 36.10
CA GLU A 125 8.88 -11.60 36.33
C GLU A 125 8.91 -12.38 34.99
N GLY A 126 10.02 -13.08 34.72
CA GLY A 126 10.22 -13.85 33.50
C GLY A 126 10.60 -13.01 32.29
N SER A 127 10.86 -11.71 32.42
CA SER A 127 11.40 -10.90 31.34
C SER A 127 12.92 -11.02 31.24
N SER A 128 13.47 -10.83 30.02
CA SER A 128 14.89 -10.65 29.82
C SER A 128 15.17 -9.44 28.95
N TRP A 129 16.21 -8.68 29.30
CA TRP A 129 16.62 -7.46 28.64
C TRP A 129 18.10 -7.56 28.31
N GLN A 130 18.43 -7.66 27.03
CA GLN A 130 19.82 -7.88 26.58
C GLN A 130 20.22 -6.79 25.59
N PHE A 131 21.28 -6.10 25.91
CA PHE A 131 21.88 -5.12 25.01
C PHE A 131 23.02 -5.76 24.21
N ASP A 132 22.88 -5.80 22.89
CA ASP A 132 23.92 -6.20 21.94
C ASP A 132 24.62 -4.92 21.46
N SER A 133 25.79 -4.65 22.03
CA SER A 133 26.57 -3.44 21.76
C SER A 133 27.14 -3.42 20.33
N ASP A 134 27.42 -4.59 19.75
CA ASP A 134 28.02 -4.69 18.41
C ASP A 134 27.02 -4.31 17.31
N LYS A 135 25.73 -4.52 17.58
CA LYS A 135 24.64 -4.20 16.67
C LYS A 135 23.83 -2.98 17.09
N LEU A 136 24.13 -2.39 18.26
CA LEU A 136 23.31 -1.36 18.88
C LEU A 136 21.82 -1.80 19.00
N GLN A 137 21.59 -3.02 19.49
CA GLN A 137 20.28 -3.61 19.63
C GLN A 137 19.93 -3.88 21.09
N LEU A 138 18.73 -3.46 21.51
CA LEU A 138 18.16 -3.82 22.81
C LEU A 138 17.09 -4.90 22.57
N ASN A 139 17.41 -6.13 22.95
CA ASN A 139 16.52 -7.28 22.84
C ASN A 139 15.72 -7.46 24.14
N ILE A 140 14.41 -7.28 24.08
CA ILE A 140 13.49 -7.38 25.20
C ILE A 140 12.60 -8.60 24.98
N SER A 141 12.61 -9.53 25.94
CA SER A 141 11.70 -10.67 25.97
C SER A 141 10.74 -10.49 27.15
N ILE A 142 9.44 -10.42 26.88
CA ILE A 142 8.38 -10.22 27.87
C ILE A 142 7.38 -11.38 27.77
N PRO A 143 7.02 -12.04 28.88
CA PRO A 143 5.95 -13.04 28.89
C PRO A 143 4.63 -12.50 28.34
N GLN A 144 3.97 -13.27 27.48
CA GLN A 144 2.75 -12.82 26.78
C GLN A 144 1.61 -12.40 27.73
N ILE A 145 1.57 -12.97 28.93
CA ILE A 145 0.57 -12.59 29.94
C ILE A 145 0.64 -11.10 30.33
N TYR A 146 1.82 -10.48 30.21
CA TYR A 146 2.05 -9.07 30.49
C TYR A 146 2.00 -8.19 29.24
N MET A 147 1.81 -8.78 28.05
CA MET A 147 1.68 -8.03 26.81
C MET A 147 0.21 -7.73 26.52
N ASP A 148 -0.06 -6.52 26.06
CA ASP A 148 -1.31 -6.24 25.38
C ASP A 148 -1.41 -7.10 24.12
N ALA A 149 -2.62 -7.48 23.73
CA ALA A 149 -2.86 -8.15 22.46
C ALA A 149 -2.67 -7.13 21.31
N MET A 150 -1.45 -6.64 21.14
CA MET A 150 -1.12 -5.78 20.00
C MET A 150 -0.88 -6.65 18.77
N ALA A 151 -1.46 -6.22 17.64
CA ALA A 151 -1.21 -6.86 16.36
C ALA A 151 0.30 -6.87 16.05
N TYR A 152 0.77 -7.93 15.40
CA TYR A 152 2.20 -8.06 15.05
C TYR A 152 2.68 -6.95 14.09
N ASP A 153 1.78 -6.31 13.35
CA ASP A 153 2.00 -5.20 12.42
C ASP A 153 1.47 -3.86 12.95
N TYR A 154 1.24 -3.76 14.25
CA TYR A 154 0.80 -2.51 14.87
C TYR A 154 1.86 -1.43 14.75
N ILE A 155 1.45 -0.27 14.25
CA ILE A 155 2.27 0.94 14.18
C ILE A 155 1.65 1.98 15.11
N SER A 156 2.44 2.43 16.10
CA SER A 156 1.98 3.46 17.02
C SER A 156 1.61 4.76 16.29
N PRO A 157 0.47 5.39 16.62
CA PRO A 157 0.11 6.72 16.09
C PRO A 157 1.18 7.80 16.30
N THR A 158 2.11 7.61 17.23
CA THR A 158 3.25 8.52 17.44
C THR A 158 4.26 8.50 16.30
N ARG A 159 4.28 7.44 15.48
CA ARG A 159 5.11 7.31 14.28
C ARG A 159 4.43 7.84 13.02
N TRP A 160 3.15 8.20 13.09
CA TRP A 160 2.43 8.70 11.93
C TRP A 160 2.92 10.10 11.56
N ASP A 161 3.26 10.26 10.30
CA ASP A 161 3.77 11.51 9.74
C ASP A 161 2.63 12.28 9.05
N GLU A 162 2.29 13.43 9.59
CA GLU A 162 1.29 14.33 8.99
C GLU A 162 1.83 15.02 7.71
N GLY A 163 3.12 14.89 7.43
CA GLY A 163 3.75 15.44 6.25
C GLY A 163 3.96 16.95 6.29
N ILE A 164 4.34 17.50 5.14
CA ILE A 164 4.64 18.92 4.95
C ILE A 164 3.42 19.70 4.45
N ASN A 165 3.43 21.02 4.68
CA ASN A 165 2.49 21.91 4.03
C ASN A 165 2.79 21.97 2.53
N ALA A 166 1.77 21.70 1.70
CA ALA A 166 1.94 21.63 0.26
C ALA A 166 0.63 21.89 -0.48
N LEU A 167 0.75 22.44 -1.69
CA LEU A 167 -0.33 22.54 -2.67
C LEU A 167 -0.11 21.46 -3.72
N THR A 168 -1.12 20.63 -3.97
CA THR A 168 -1.15 19.61 -5.02
C THR A 168 -2.15 19.97 -6.09
N ILE A 169 -1.79 19.81 -7.35
CA ILE A 169 -2.68 19.97 -8.48
C ILE A 169 -2.48 18.76 -9.38
N ASN A 170 -3.51 17.92 -9.51
CA ASN A 170 -3.56 16.91 -10.56
C ASN A 170 -4.36 17.48 -11.74
N TYR A 171 -3.81 17.35 -12.91
CA TYR A 171 -4.49 17.70 -14.15
C TYR A 171 -4.52 16.50 -15.08
N ASP A 172 -5.66 16.31 -15.72
CA ASP A 172 -5.86 15.35 -16.81
C ASP A 172 -6.65 16.06 -17.90
N PHE A 173 -5.92 16.43 -18.96
CA PHE A 173 -6.47 17.10 -20.12
C PHE A 173 -6.54 16.13 -21.29
N SER A 174 -7.69 16.02 -21.90
CA SER A 174 -7.90 15.31 -23.16
C SER A 174 -8.62 16.17 -24.17
N GLY A 175 -8.20 16.07 -25.41
CA GLY A 175 -8.82 16.77 -26.53
C GLY A 175 -9.07 15.82 -27.70
N SER A 176 -10.08 16.12 -28.48
CA SER A 176 -10.45 15.37 -29.67
C SER A 176 -10.80 16.35 -30.78
N HIS A 177 -10.17 16.15 -31.92
CA HIS A 177 -10.41 16.91 -33.14
C HIS A 177 -10.85 15.98 -34.27
N THR A 178 -12.01 16.24 -34.83
CA THR A 178 -12.54 15.46 -35.95
C THR A 178 -12.01 16.10 -37.26
N LEU A 179 -11.12 15.38 -37.95
CA LEU A 179 -10.49 15.81 -39.19
C LEU A 179 -11.43 15.62 -40.37
N ARG A 180 -12.31 14.61 -40.32
CA ARG A 180 -13.29 14.29 -41.36
C ARG A 180 -14.49 13.59 -40.75
N SER A 181 -15.69 13.95 -41.21
CA SER A 181 -16.93 13.23 -40.88
C SER A 181 -17.86 13.35 -42.07
N ASP A 182 -18.21 12.20 -42.67
CA ASP A 182 -19.12 12.15 -43.82
C ASP A 182 -20.61 12.10 -43.40
N TYR A 183 -20.90 12.04 -42.08
CA TYR A 183 -22.28 12.03 -41.52
C TYR A 183 -22.93 13.42 -41.43
N GLY A 184 -22.38 14.44 -42.09
CA GLY A 184 -22.96 15.80 -42.09
C GLY A 184 -22.88 16.55 -40.76
N SER A 185 -22.18 16.00 -39.76
CA SER A 185 -21.84 16.70 -38.55
C SER A 185 -20.66 17.64 -38.83
N GLN A 186 -20.77 18.88 -38.30
CA GLN A 186 -19.65 19.84 -38.31
C GLN A 186 -18.42 19.20 -37.67
N GLU A 187 -17.24 19.65 -38.11
CA GLU A 187 -15.98 19.39 -37.40
C GLU A 187 -16.20 19.75 -35.92
N THR A 188 -16.22 18.74 -35.05
CA THR A 188 -16.46 18.96 -33.61
C THR A 188 -15.14 18.90 -32.87
N ASP A 189 -14.81 20.01 -32.22
CA ASP A 189 -13.71 20.07 -31.27
C ASP A 189 -14.26 19.89 -29.85
N THR A 190 -13.78 18.85 -29.17
CA THR A 190 -14.11 18.64 -27.77
C THR A 190 -12.83 18.64 -26.94
N SER A 191 -12.88 19.26 -25.77
CA SER A 191 -11.83 19.10 -24.78
C SER A 191 -12.40 18.94 -23.39
N TYR A 192 -11.70 18.16 -22.60
CA TYR A 192 -12.05 17.87 -21.22
C TYR A 192 -10.83 18.05 -20.33
N LEU A 193 -10.97 18.83 -19.27
CA LEU A 193 -9.96 19.01 -18.25
C LEU A 193 -10.51 18.60 -16.89
N ASN A 194 -9.89 17.64 -16.27
CA ASN A 194 -10.16 17.19 -14.92
C ASN A 194 -9.08 17.77 -14.00
N LEU A 195 -9.50 18.40 -12.91
CA LEU A 195 -8.63 18.98 -11.92
C LEU A 195 -8.94 18.41 -10.54
N ARG A 196 -7.92 17.82 -9.88
CA ARG A 196 -7.99 17.42 -8.48
C ARG A 196 -6.95 18.23 -7.71
N ASN A 197 -7.44 19.17 -6.94
CA ASN A 197 -6.60 20.11 -6.21
C ASN A 197 -6.57 19.74 -4.74
N GLY A 198 -5.44 19.93 -4.08
CA GLY A 198 -5.28 19.69 -2.66
C GLY A 198 -4.41 20.75 -2.00
N LEU A 199 -4.78 21.15 -0.78
CA LEU A 199 -3.96 22.00 0.06
C LEU A 199 -3.82 21.35 1.43
N ASN A 200 -2.59 21.05 1.85
CA ASN A 200 -2.26 20.51 3.15
C ASN A 200 -1.71 21.62 4.05
N ILE A 201 -2.32 21.78 5.23
CA ILE A 201 -1.87 22.71 6.28
C ILE A 201 -1.91 21.99 7.62
N GLY A 202 -0.75 21.59 8.14
CA GLY A 202 -0.66 20.70 9.30
C GLY A 202 -1.51 19.43 9.06
N PRO A 203 -2.40 19.04 10.00
CA PRO A 203 -3.23 17.85 9.87
C PRO A 203 -4.44 18.03 8.94
N TRP A 204 -4.71 19.24 8.45
CA TRP A 204 -5.87 19.52 7.62
C TRP A 204 -5.59 19.31 6.14
N ARG A 205 -6.52 18.65 5.44
CA ARG A 205 -6.49 18.34 4.01
C ARG A 205 -7.69 18.98 3.32
N LEU A 206 -7.49 20.10 2.63
CA LEU A 206 -8.52 20.66 1.75
C LEU A 206 -8.39 19.98 0.39
N ARG A 207 -9.51 19.58 -0.18
CA ARG A 207 -9.59 18.90 -1.48
C ARG A 207 -10.69 19.52 -2.33
N ASN A 208 -10.43 19.60 -3.62
CA ASN A 208 -11.42 20.03 -4.62
C ASN A 208 -11.27 19.17 -5.86
N TYR A 209 -12.37 18.68 -6.36
CA TYR A 209 -12.49 17.99 -7.63
C TYR A 209 -13.40 18.82 -8.55
N SER A 210 -12.90 19.20 -9.72
CA SER A 210 -13.63 19.98 -10.69
C SER A 210 -13.30 19.55 -12.12
N THR A 211 -14.22 19.81 -13.03
CA THR A 211 -14.09 19.51 -14.46
C THR A 211 -14.42 20.74 -15.30
N LEU A 212 -13.73 20.86 -16.42
CA LEU A 212 -14.05 21.82 -17.47
C LEU A 212 -14.25 21.05 -18.77
N ASN A 213 -15.45 21.07 -19.28
CA ASN A 213 -15.81 20.49 -20.56
C ASN A 213 -15.99 21.60 -21.60
N THR A 214 -15.39 21.43 -22.76
CA THR A 214 -15.56 22.36 -23.87
C THR A 214 -16.01 21.57 -25.08
N SER A 215 -17.13 21.98 -25.68
CA SER A 215 -17.66 21.40 -26.91
C SER A 215 -18.13 22.54 -27.82
N ASP A 216 -17.63 22.58 -29.04
CA ASP A 216 -17.97 23.60 -30.06
C ASP A 216 -17.88 25.04 -29.57
N GLY A 217 -16.84 25.34 -28.77
CA GLY A 217 -16.57 26.66 -28.22
C GLY A 217 -17.43 27.06 -27.00
N ARG A 218 -18.27 26.13 -26.50
CA ARG A 218 -18.98 26.33 -25.23
C ARG A 218 -18.19 25.62 -24.13
N ALA A 219 -17.85 26.39 -23.09
CA ALA A 219 -17.15 25.87 -21.92
C ALA A 219 -18.12 25.74 -20.74
N GLU A 220 -18.13 24.57 -20.11
CA GLU A 220 -18.91 24.28 -18.92
C GLU A 220 -17.97 23.85 -17.78
N TYR A 221 -17.98 24.60 -16.71
CA TYR A 221 -17.20 24.29 -15.50
C TYR A 221 -18.10 23.73 -14.41
N ASN A 222 -17.75 22.55 -13.92
CA ASN A 222 -18.45 21.85 -12.85
C ASN A 222 -17.53 21.59 -11.66
N SER A 223 -17.94 22.05 -10.47
CA SER A 223 -17.30 21.66 -9.21
C SER A 223 -18.01 20.43 -8.67
N ILE A 224 -17.39 19.27 -8.84
CA ILE A 224 -17.99 17.97 -8.46
C ILE A 224 -18.02 17.81 -6.94
N SER A 225 -16.90 18.14 -6.25
CA SER A 225 -16.84 18.08 -4.79
C SER A 225 -15.75 18.98 -4.23
N ALA A 226 -16.01 19.53 -3.05
CA ALA A 226 -15.02 20.27 -2.28
C ALA A 226 -15.21 19.95 -0.78
N TRP A 227 -14.13 19.54 -0.13
CA TRP A 227 -14.18 19.19 1.30
C TRP A 227 -12.88 19.49 2.01
N ILE A 228 -12.97 19.56 3.33
CA ILE A 228 -11.84 19.55 4.24
C ILE A 228 -11.93 18.33 5.13
N GLN A 229 -10.83 17.64 5.33
CA GLN A 229 -10.75 16.45 6.17
C GLN A 229 -9.57 16.47 7.12
N ARG A 230 -9.71 15.69 8.21
CA ARG A 230 -8.67 15.49 9.21
C ARG A 230 -8.87 14.16 9.92
N ASP A 231 -7.76 13.51 10.28
CA ASP A 231 -7.73 12.32 11.12
C ASP A 231 -7.98 12.67 12.60
N ILE A 232 -8.67 11.78 13.30
CA ILE A 232 -8.84 11.79 14.76
C ILE A 232 -8.31 10.45 15.29
N ALA A 233 -6.99 10.35 15.46
CA ALA A 233 -6.30 9.11 15.83
C ALA A 233 -6.89 8.47 17.10
N ALA A 234 -7.26 9.26 18.12
CA ALA A 234 -7.86 8.78 19.35
C ALA A 234 -9.20 8.03 19.17
N LEU A 235 -9.94 8.35 18.11
CA LEU A 235 -11.21 7.71 17.74
C LEU A 235 -11.05 6.73 16.56
N ARG A 236 -9.85 6.59 16.01
CA ARG A 236 -9.61 5.86 14.76
C ARG A 236 -10.59 6.28 13.66
N SER A 237 -10.78 7.58 13.51
CA SER A 237 -11.84 8.13 12.67
C SER A 237 -11.33 9.29 11.83
N GLN A 238 -12.04 9.55 10.74
CA GLN A 238 -11.90 10.74 9.93
C GLN A 238 -13.08 11.67 10.16
N ILE A 239 -12.83 12.97 10.22
CA ILE A 239 -13.87 14.00 10.07
C ILE A 239 -13.73 14.64 8.69
N MET A 240 -14.84 14.72 7.96
CA MET A 240 -14.94 15.41 6.68
C MET A 240 -16.03 16.48 6.77
N ILE A 241 -15.77 17.67 6.20
CA ILE A 241 -16.75 18.77 6.13
C ILE A 241 -16.75 19.32 4.70
N GLY A 242 -17.92 19.40 4.10
CA GLY A 242 -18.10 19.78 2.70
C GLY A 242 -18.88 18.73 1.91
N ASP A 243 -18.54 18.54 0.63
CA ASP A 243 -19.19 17.54 -0.21
C ASP A 243 -18.59 16.16 0.10
N THR A 244 -19.42 15.23 0.57
CA THR A 244 -19.03 13.87 0.94
C THR A 244 -20.12 12.86 0.56
N TRP A 245 -19.81 11.57 0.68
CA TRP A 245 -20.73 10.47 0.47
C TRP A 245 -21.04 9.80 1.79
N THR A 246 -22.30 9.44 2.01
CA THR A 246 -22.69 8.62 3.16
C THR A 246 -22.18 7.19 3.02
N ALA A 247 -22.08 6.46 4.13
CA ALA A 247 -21.66 5.05 4.12
C ALA A 247 -22.66 4.15 3.35
N SER A 248 -22.10 3.11 2.71
CA SER A 248 -22.84 2.16 1.86
C SER A 248 -22.94 0.73 2.42
N ASP A 249 -22.52 0.51 3.68
CA ASP A 249 -22.56 -0.86 4.25
C ASP A 249 -23.99 -1.38 4.46
N ILE A 250 -24.87 -0.51 4.94
CA ILE A 250 -26.26 -0.84 5.28
C ILE A 250 -27.25 -0.24 4.28
N PHE A 251 -27.12 1.06 4.01
CA PHE A 251 -27.96 1.82 3.09
C PHE A 251 -27.23 2.07 1.77
N ASP A 252 -27.96 2.45 0.73
CA ASP A 252 -27.35 2.94 -0.50
C ASP A 252 -26.67 4.29 -0.22
N SER A 253 -25.45 4.50 -0.76
CA SER A 253 -24.69 5.72 -0.55
C SER A 253 -25.35 6.92 -1.24
N THR A 254 -25.32 8.05 -0.59
CA THR A 254 -25.93 9.31 -1.05
C THR A 254 -24.91 10.43 -0.93
N GLN A 255 -24.84 11.31 -1.91
CA GLN A 255 -23.97 12.48 -1.85
C GLN A 255 -24.65 13.58 -1.02
N ILE A 256 -23.90 14.12 -0.07
CA ILE A 256 -24.35 15.20 0.81
C ILE A 256 -23.34 16.34 0.86
N ARG A 257 -23.82 17.53 1.14
CA ARG A 257 -22.99 18.67 1.54
C ARG A 257 -23.19 18.93 3.02
N GLY A 258 -22.20 18.59 3.83
CA GLY A 258 -22.35 18.67 5.27
C GLY A 258 -21.11 18.21 6.03
N ALA A 259 -21.33 17.42 7.09
CA ALA A 259 -20.27 16.85 7.89
C ALA A 259 -20.44 15.33 8.01
N ARG A 260 -19.35 14.60 7.99
CA ARG A 260 -19.29 13.17 8.20
C ARG A 260 -18.17 12.84 9.18
N LEU A 261 -18.46 11.97 10.15
CA LEU A 261 -17.52 11.34 11.04
C LEU A 261 -17.61 9.83 10.84
N TYR A 262 -16.51 9.20 10.45
CA TYR A 262 -16.52 7.76 10.18
C TYR A 262 -15.25 7.08 10.69
N THR A 263 -15.39 5.82 11.10
CA THR A 263 -14.25 4.97 11.47
C THR A 263 -13.42 4.68 10.23
N ASP A 264 -12.12 4.97 10.31
CA ASP A 264 -11.16 4.68 9.25
C ASP A 264 -10.40 3.39 9.59
N ASN A 265 -10.75 2.32 8.90
CA ASN A 265 -10.16 1.01 9.13
C ASN A 265 -8.70 0.91 8.66
N ASP A 266 -8.21 1.84 7.84
CA ASP A 266 -6.79 1.90 7.48
C ASP A 266 -5.90 2.34 8.66
N MET A 267 -6.50 2.93 9.70
CA MET A 267 -5.82 3.20 10.98
C MET A 267 -5.62 1.95 11.84
N LEU A 268 -6.23 0.83 11.46
CA LEU A 268 -5.96 -0.47 12.08
C LEU A 268 -4.78 -1.13 11.38
N PRO A 269 -4.00 -1.93 12.12
CA PRO A 269 -3.04 -2.83 11.51
C PRO A 269 -3.69 -3.67 10.40
N ALA A 270 -2.97 -3.93 9.30
CA ALA A 270 -3.50 -4.71 8.19
C ALA A 270 -3.99 -6.10 8.65
N SER A 271 -3.32 -6.69 9.64
CA SER A 271 -3.71 -7.93 10.29
C SER A 271 -5.05 -7.86 11.03
N GLN A 272 -5.47 -6.68 11.45
CA GLN A 272 -6.77 -6.44 12.13
C GLN A 272 -7.82 -5.84 11.20
N ASN A 273 -7.45 -5.41 10.01
CA ASN A 273 -8.39 -4.89 9.04
C ASN A 273 -9.25 -6.03 8.45
N GLY A 274 -10.55 -5.81 8.36
CA GLY A 274 -11.51 -6.82 7.93
C GLY A 274 -11.78 -7.91 8.98
N PHE A 275 -12.48 -8.97 8.57
CA PHE A 275 -12.78 -10.13 9.42
C PHE A 275 -11.70 -11.20 9.28
N ALA A 276 -11.21 -11.73 10.40
CA ALA A 276 -10.40 -12.94 10.44
C ALA A 276 -10.81 -13.81 11.64
N PRO A 277 -10.76 -15.15 11.51
CA PRO A 277 -11.06 -16.02 12.62
C PRO A 277 -9.97 -15.93 13.68
N VAL A 278 -10.37 -16.10 14.93
CA VAL A 278 -9.46 -16.24 16.05
C VAL A 278 -8.90 -17.66 16.05
N VAL A 279 -7.58 -17.82 15.98
CA VAL A 279 -6.93 -19.14 16.09
C VAL A 279 -6.58 -19.42 17.54
N ARG A 280 -7.10 -20.51 18.08
CA ARG A 280 -6.86 -20.96 19.46
C ARG A 280 -6.16 -22.30 19.47
N GLY A 281 -5.24 -22.50 20.41
CA GLY A 281 -4.53 -23.75 20.56
C GLY A 281 -3.92 -23.89 21.95
N ILE A 282 -3.28 -25.02 22.20
CA ILE A 282 -2.55 -25.27 23.44
C ILE A 282 -1.14 -25.72 23.08
N ALA A 283 -0.15 -24.96 23.49
CA ALA A 283 1.26 -25.30 23.39
C ALA A 283 1.68 -26.11 24.63
N LYS A 284 2.32 -27.26 24.43
CA LYS A 284 2.79 -28.14 25.51
C LYS A 284 4.09 -27.62 26.14
N SER A 285 4.86 -26.88 25.38
CA SER A 285 6.11 -26.22 25.79
C SER A 285 6.12 -24.80 25.21
N ASN A 286 7.23 -24.07 25.35
CA ASN A 286 7.43 -22.88 24.52
C ASN A 286 7.46 -23.30 23.04
N ALA A 287 6.54 -22.79 22.25
CA ALA A 287 6.32 -23.27 20.90
C ALA A 287 6.34 -22.12 19.89
N THR A 288 6.57 -22.46 18.63
CA THR A 288 6.36 -21.55 17.52
C THR A 288 5.08 -21.93 16.79
N VAL A 289 4.11 -21.03 16.73
CA VAL A 289 2.89 -21.20 15.97
C VAL A 289 3.11 -20.63 14.57
N ILE A 290 2.85 -21.45 13.56
CA ILE A 290 2.97 -21.09 12.14
C ILE A 290 1.60 -21.29 11.51
N ILE A 291 1.05 -20.24 10.91
CA ILE A 291 -0.24 -20.30 10.21
C ILE A 291 0.01 -20.08 8.72
N ARG A 292 -0.53 -21.00 7.92
CA ARG A 292 -0.47 -20.91 6.46
C ARG A 292 -1.87 -20.76 5.89
N GLN A 293 -1.97 -19.99 4.81
CA GLN A 293 -3.15 -19.92 3.97
C GLN A 293 -2.72 -20.11 2.52
N ASN A 294 -3.36 -21.03 1.82
CA ASN A 294 -3.01 -21.39 0.44
C ASN A 294 -1.51 -21.75 0.27
N GLY A 295 -0.91 -22.42 1.27
CA GLY A 295 0.51 -22.81 1.27
C GLY A 295 1.49 -21.71 1.71
N TYR A 296 1.08 -20.44 1.77
CA TYR A 296 1.92 -19.34 2.20
C TYR A 296 1.84 -19.12 3.70
N VAL A 297 2.98 -18.88 4.35
CA VAL A 297 3.01 -18.48 5.76
C VAL A 297 2.49 -17.06 5.86
N ILE A 298 1.34 -16.88 6.54
CA ILE A 298 0.71 -15.58 6.78
C ILE A 298 0.94 -15.06 8.20
N TYR A 299 1.34 -15.96 9.11
CA TYR A 299 1.63 -15.63 10.50
C TYR A 299 2.63 -16.61 11.09
N GLN A 300 3.56 -16.07 11.88
CA GLN A 300 4.47 -16.88 12.69
C GLN A 300 4.81 -16.12 13.97
N SER A 301 4.58 -16.74 15.13
CA SER A 301 4.90 -16.15 16.42
C SER A 301 5.30 -17.21 17.43
N ALA A 302 6.16 -16.84 18.38
CA ALA A 302 6.46 -17.66 19.55
C ALA A 302 5.34 -17.52 20.58
N VAL A 303 4.89 -18.63 21.15
CA VAL A 303 3.90 -18.68 22.21
C VAL A 303 4.46 -19.42 23.43
N PRO A 304 4.17 -18.99 24.65
CA PRO A 304 4.57 -19.69 25.86
C PRO A 304 3.77 -20.97 26.03
N GLN A 305 4.23 -21.84 26.92
CA GLN A 305 3.49 -23.02 27.34
C GLN A 305 2.09 -22.66 27.85
N GLY A 306 1.06 -23.35 27.36
CA GLY A 306 -0.33 -23.17 27.78
C GLY A 306 -1.27 -22.84 26.63
N ALA A 307 -2.47 -22.37 26.97
CA ALA A 307 -3.45 -21.94 25.98
C ALA A 307 -3.04 -20.59 25.37
N PHE A 308 -3.15 -20.49 24.03
CA PHE A 308 -2.91 -19.26 23.31
C PHE A 308 -4.10 -18.92 22.42
N GLU A 309 -4.21 -17.62 22.10
CA GLU A 309 -5.21 -17.06 21.22
C GLU A 309 -4.54 -16.04 20.29
N ILE A 310 -4.72 -16.22 18.97
CA ILE A 310 -4.20 -15.33 17.93
C ILE A 310 -5.38 -14.63 17.29
N THR A 311 -5.47 -13.34 17.46
CA THR A 311 -6.58 -12.47 16.99
C THR A 311 -6.18 -11.51 15.89
N ASP A 312 -4.89 -11.43 15.59
CA ASP A 312 -4.26 -10.42 14.73
C ASP A 312 -3.78 -10.99 13.39
N LEU A 313 -4.55 -11.88 12.79
CA LEU A 313 -4.19 -12.45 11.50
C LEU A 313 -4.46 -11.49 10.35
N ASN A 314 -3.46 -11.28 9.51
CA ASN A 314 -3.63 -10.69 8.19
C ASN A 314 -3.79 -11.82 7.17
N THR A 315 -5.01 -12.01 6.67
CA THR A 315 -5.31 -13.10 5.75
C THR A 315 -4.96 -12.68 4.32
N ALA A 316 -4.24 -13.54 3.61
CA ALA A 316 -3.84 -13.30 2.23
C ALA A 316 -5.03 -13.34 1.25
N SER A 317 -6.19 -13.88 1.65
CA SER A 317 -7.39 -13.94 0.84
C SER A 317 -8.66 -13.78 1.69
N THR A 318 -9.74 -13.39 1.05
CA THR A 318 -11.05 -13.18 1.69
C THR A 318 -11.77 -14.47 2.08
N GLY A 319 -11.14 -15.61 1.97
CA GLY A 319 -11.65 -16.91 2.38
C GLY A 319 -10.61 -17.99 2.18
N GLY A 320 -10.86 -19.18 2.75
CA GLY A 320 -9.95 -20.30 2.66
C GLY A 320 -9.60 -20.90 4.03
N ASP A 321 -8.96 -22.05 4.01
CA ASP A 321 -8.59 -22.72 5.25
C ASP A 321 -7.23 -22.20 5.74
N LEU A 322 -7.11 -22.09 7.06
CA LEU A 322 -5.88 -21.77 7.76
C LEU A 322 -5.24 -23.04 8.30
N ASP A 323 -4.07 -23.40 7.78
CA ASP A 323 -3.30 -24.54 8.29
C ASP A 323 -2.40 -24.08 9.44
N VAL A 324 -2.74 -24.50 10.65
CA VAL A 324 -2.03 -24.13 11.87
C VAL A 324 -1.06 -25.25 12.24
N THR A 325 0.21 -24.90 12.40
CA THR A 325 1.26 -25.80 12.90
C THR A 325 1.83 -25.22 14.19
N ILE A 326 1.77 -25.97 15.28
CA ILE A 326 2.42 -25.65 16.55
C ILE A 326 3.69 -26.50 16.61
N LYS A 327 4.83 -25.86 16.53
CA LYS A 327 6.14 -26.51 16.64
C LYS A 327 6.67 -26.33 18.06
N GLU A 328 6.70 -27.42 18.81
CA GLU A 328 7.14 -27.45 20.20
C GLU A 328 8.68 -27.34 20.32
N GLU A 329 9.17 -27.05 21.52
CA GLU A 329 10.60 -26.93 21.79
C GLU A 329 11.39 -28.25 21.54
N ASP A 330 10.75 -29.40 21.75
CA ASP A 330 11.32 -30.72 21.46
C ASP A 330 11.30 -31.09 19.97
N GLY A 331 10.82 -30.20 19.11
CA GLY A 331 10.68 -30.37 17.67
C GLY A 331 9.44 -31.15 17.24
N SER A 332 8.59 -31.60 18.18
CA SER A 332 7.30 -32.21 17.83
C SER A 332 6.34 -31.16 17.25
N GLU A 333 5.46 -31.58 16.36
CA GLU A 333 4.52 -30.70 15.68
C GLU A 333 3.09 -31.16 15.90
N GLN A 334 2.22 -30.23 16.28
CA GLN A 334 0.77 -30.39 16.25
C GLN A 334 0.22 -29.60 15.05
N ARG A 335 -0.68 -30.20 14.29
CA ARG A 335 -1.28 -29.57 13.11
C ARG A 335 -2.79 -29.68 13.15
N PHE A 336 -3.47 -28.59 12.78
CA PHE A 336 -4.90 -28.57 12.55
C PHE A 336 -5.26 -27.51 11.51
N THR A 337 -6.41 -27.67 10.87
CA THR A 337 -6.92 -26.74 9.87
C THR A 337 -8.12 -26.01 10.45
N GLN A 338 -8.15 -24.68 10.30
CA GLN A 338 -9.25 -23.81 10.70
C GLN A 338 -9.87 -23.16 9.48
N PRO A 339 -11.14 -23.46 9.16
CA PRO A 339 -11.84 -22.83 8.03
C PRO A 339 -12.06 -21.33 8.23
N TYR A 340 -11.95 -20.57 7.13
CA TYR A 340 -12.13 -19.13 7.14
C TYR A 340 -12.90 -18.64 5.91
N ALA A 341 -13.87 -17.73 6.13
CA ALA A 341 -14.54 -16.98 5.09
C ALA A 341 -14.76 -15.52 5.55
N SER A 342 -14.54 -14.55 4.66
CA SER A 342 -14.74 -13.11 4.94
C SER A 342 -15.90 -12.55 4.13
N LEU A 343 -16.73 -11.75 4.79
CA LEU A 343 -17.80 -10.95 4.20
C LEU A 343 -17.58 -9.49 4.63
N ALA A 344 -17.89 -8.52 3.75
CA ALA A 344 -17.64 -7.09 4.05
C ALA A 344 -18.32 -6.60 5.34
N ILE A 345 -19.50 -7.17 5.68
CA ILE A 345 -20.28 -6.80 6.87
C ILE A 345 -19.76 -7.47 8.16
N LEU A 346 -18.94 -8.49 8.08
CA LEU A 346 -18.37 -9.11 9.26
C LEU A 346 -17.27 -8.24 9.87
N LYS A 347 -17.29 -8.12 11.21
CA LYS A 347 -16.28 -7.44 12.02
C LYS A 347 -15.66 -8.41 13.01
N ARG A 348 -14.40 -8.19 13.34
CA ARG A 348 -13.69 -8.97 14.38
C ARG A 348 -14.31 -8.72 15.75
N GLU A 349 -14.14 -9.68 16.64
CA GLU A 349 -14.58 -9.56 18.02
C GLU A 349 -14.02 -8.29 18.68
N GLY A 350 -14.92 -7.49 19.29
CA GLY A 350 -14.60 -6.24 19.94
C GLY A 350 -14.42 -5.02 19.01
N GLN A 351 -14.38 -5.20 17.69
CA GLN A 351 -14.29 -4.07 16.76
C GLN A 351 -15.65 -3.41 16.57
N THR A 352 -15.62 -2.08 16.53
CA THR A 352 -16.81 -1.25 16.29
C THR A 352 -16.49 -0.23 15.20
N ASP A 353 -17.31 -0.22 14.16
CA ASP A 353 -17.32 0.83 13.13
C ASP A 353 -18.54 1.70 13.31
N VAL A 354 -18.33 2.99 13.24
CA VAL A 354 -19.39 4.01 13.34
C VAL A 354 -19.26 4.97 12.16
N ASP A 355 -20.38 5.32 11.55
CA ASP A 355 -20.45 6.38 10.55
C ASP A 355 -21.66 7.25 10.83
N VAL A 356 -21.43 8.54 10.93
CA VAL A 356 -22.48 9.55 11.12
C VAL A 356 -22.28 10.66 10.11
N SER A 357 -23.28 10.89 9.30
CA SER A 357 -23.30 11.90 8.24
C SER A 357 -24.51 12.81 8.40
N VAL A 358 -24.31 14.12 8.33
CA VAL A 358 -25.37 15.14 8.41
C VAL A 358 -25.09 16.24 7.41
N GLY A 359 -26.11 16.66 6.69
CA GLY A 359 -26.01 17.72 5.69
C GLY A 359 -27.19 17.78 4.77
N GLU A 360 -27.10 18.58 3.73
CA GLU A 360 -28.07 18.67 2.67
C GLU A 360 -27.76 17.64 1.58
N LEU A 361 -28.79 16.98 1.07
CA LEU A 361 -28.68 16.13 -0.13
C LEU A 361 -28.14 16.98 -1.28
N ARG A 362 -27.14 16.48 -2.00
CA ARG A 362 -26.63 17.13 -3.18
C ARG A 362 -27.25 16.53 -4.43
N ASP A 363 -28.22 17.24 -5.00
CA ASP A 363 -28.89 16.87 -6.25
C ASP A 363 -28.63 17.98 -7.28
N GLU A 364 -28.37 17.61 -8.53
CA GLU A 364 -28.17 18.55 -9.63
C GLU A 364 -29.46 19.30 -10.00
N ASP A 365 -30.62 18.68 -9.73
CA ASP A 365 -31.94 19.18 -10.08
C ASP A 365 -32.55 20.15 -9.04
N GLY A 366 -31.82 20.45 -7.95
CA GLY A 366 -32.15 21.49 -6.99
C GLY A 366 -33.03 21.10 -5.82
N PHE A 367 -33.34 19.81 -5.64
CA PHE A 367 -34.01 19.33 -4.42
C PHE A 367 -32.98 18.93 -3.37
N THR A 368 -32.81 19.75 -2.35
CA THR A 368 -31.72 19.62 -1.34
C THR A 368 -32.26 19.50 0.08
N PRO A 369 -32.97 18.41 0.45
CA PRO A 369 -33.46 18.22 1.81
C PRO A 369 -32.28 17.97 2.78
N ASP A 370 -32.48 18.38 4.04
CA ASP A 370 -31.59 17.98 5.13
C ASP A 370 -31.63 16.47 5.35
N VAL A 371 -30.47 15.84 5.48
CA VAL A 371 -30.32 14.40 5.66
C VAL A 371 -29.41 14.13 6.88
N LEU A 372 -29.84 13.18 7.69
CA LEU A 372 -29.05 12.53 8.72
C LEU A 372 -28.97 11.04 8.40
N GLN A 373 -27.75 10.49 8.33
CA GLN A 373 -27.51 9.03 8.30
C GLN A 373 -26.59 8.66 9.43
N ALA A 374 -26.91 7.60 10.16
CA ALA A 374 -26.05 7.02 11.18
C ALA A 374 -26.08 5.50 11.09
N GLN A 375 -24.92 4.87 11.21
CA GLN A 375 -24.80 3.41 11.27
C GLN A 375 -23.72 2.98 12.26
N ILE A 376 -23.90 1.78 12.80
CA ILE A 376 -22.98 1.11 13.69
C ILE A 376 -22.89 -0.38 13.34
N LEU A 377 -21.67 -0.91 13.32
CA LEU A 377 -21.37 -2.32 13.13
C LEU A 377 -20.48 -2.76 14.29
N HIS A 378 -20.82 -3.86 14.98
CA HIS A 378 -20.05 -4.38 16.09
C HIS A 378 -19.85 -5.89 16.00
N GLY A 379 -18.60 -6.33 16.14
CA GLY A 379 -18.23 -7.75 16.18
C GLY A 379 -18.28 -8.33 17.59
N PHE A 380 -19.05 -9.40 17.74
CA PHE A 380 -19.16 -10.18 18.98
C PHE A 380 -18.35 -11.48 18.88
N SER A 381 -18.22 -12.16 20.03
CA SER A 381 -17.62 -13.50 20.08
C SER A 381 -18.34 -14.51 19.18
N HIS A 382 -17.64 -15.60 18.87
CA HIS A 382 -18.13 -16.66 17.99
C HIS A 382 -18.42 -16.23 16.53
N GLY A 383 -17.78 -15.17 16.04
CA GLY A 383 -17.92 -14.69 14.65
C GLY A 383 -19.30 -14.12 14.32
N ILE A 384 -19.97 -13.52 15.30
CA ILE A 384 -21.23 -12.81 15.10
C ILE A 384 -20.96 -11.33 14.96
N THR A 385 -21.56 -10.68 13.96
CA THR A 385 -21.58 -9.22 13.82
C THR A 385 -23.02 -8.74 13.88
N LEU A 386 -23.32 -7.81 14.78
CA LEU A 386 -24.59 -7.10 14.77
C LEU A 386 -24.37 -5.72 14.16
N TYR A 387 -25.30 -5.29 13.34
CA TYR A 387 -25.25 -3.98 12.71
C TYR A 387 -26.63 -3.37 12.58
N GLY A 388 -26.66 -2.05 12.54
CA GLY A 388 -27.90 -1.31 12.35
C GLY A 388 -27.63 0.14 12.00
N GLY A 389 -28.66 0.81 11.52
CA GLY A 389 -28.55 2.19 11.10
C GLY A 389 -29.89 2.85 10.92
N MET A 390 -29.85 4.17 10.74
CA MET A 390 -31.03 4.99 10.45
C MET A 390 -30.67 6.08 9.44
N GLN A 391 -31.67 6.45 8.65
CA GLN A 391 -31.68 7.63 7.79
C GLN A 391 -32.89 8.48 8.11
N ALA A 392 -32.76 9.78 8.10
CA ALA A 392 -33.85 10.71 8.30
C ALA A 392 -33.68 11.93 7.39
N ALA A 393 -34.76 12.34 6.75
CA ALA A 393 -34.90 13.59 6.05
C ALA A 393 -36.26 14.20 6.38
N GLU A 394 -36.58 15.43 5.94
CA GLU A 394 -37.78 16.14 6.31
C GLU A 394 -39.09 15.30 6.15
N ASN A 395 -39.19 14.52 5.06
CA ASN A 395 -40.35 13.71 4.73
C ASN A 395 -39.98 12.24 4.47
N TYR A 396 -38.84 11.81 4.95
CA TYR A 396 -38.32 10.43 4.78
C TYR A 396 -37.68 9.94 6.06
N GLY A 397 -37.91 8.66 6.38
CA GLY A 397 -37.23 7.99 7.48
C GLY A 397 -37.07 6.52 7.22
N SER A 398 -35.88 5.99 7.49
CA SER A 398 -35.62 4.55 7.43
C SER A 398 -34.78 4.07 8.61
N ALA A 399 -34.99 2.80 8.98
CA ALA A 399 -34.19 2.12 10.01
C ALA A 399 -33.89 0.69 9.57
N ALA A 400 -32.70 0.25 9.82
CA ALA A 400 -32.21 -1.07 9.46
C ALA A 400 -31.59 -1.79 10.65
N LEU A 401 -31.77 -3.11 10.70
CA LEU A 401 -31.12 -4.01 11.63
C LEU A 401 -30.68 -5.28 10.91
N GLY A 402 -29.49 -5.75 11.22
CA GLY A 402 -28.92 -6.93 10.59
C GLY A 402 -27.96 -7.71 11.48
N VAL A 403 -27.72 -8.94 11.07
CA VAL A 403 -26.81 -9.87 11.71
C VAL A 403 -25.95 -10.55 10.65
N GLY A 404 -24.65 -10.57 10.89
CA GLY A 404 -23.66 -11.36 10.16
C GLY A 404 -23.17 -12.54 10.99
N LYS A 405 -22.87 -13.67 10.35
CA LYS A 405 -22.36 -14.86 11.01
C LYS A 405 -21.32 -15.55 10.15
N ASP A 406 -20.18 -15.80 10.74
CA ASP A 406 -19.21 -16.75 10.20
C ASP A 406 -19.62 -18.18 10.53
N LEU A 407 -19.81 -19.01 9.51
CA LEU A 407 -20.19 -20.42 9.60
C LEU A 407 -19.00 -21.36 9.44
N GLY A 408 -17.77 -20.81 9.44
CA GLY A 408 -16.54 -21.59 9.26
C GLY A 408 -16.50 -22.29 7.91
N ALA A 409 -16.43 -23.62 7.91
CA ALA A 409 -16.35 -24.44 6.69
C ALA A 409 -17.53 -24.22 5.71
N LEU A 410 -18.66 -23.69 6.16
CA LEU A 410 -19.81 -23.40 5.32
C LEU A 410 -19.82 -21.98 4.75
N GLY A 411 -18.78 -21.16 5.07
CA GLY A 411 -18.67 -19.78 4.59
C GLY A 411 -19.28 -18.77 5.54
N ALA A 412 -19.63 -17.60 5.04
CA ALA A 412 -20.17 -16.49 5.81
C ALA A 412 -21.50 -16.01 5.24
N ILE A 413 -22.43 -15.65 6.13
CA ILE A 413 -23.73 -15.12 5.77
C ILE A 413 -24.03 -13.81 6.50
N SER A 414 -24.86 -12.97 5.90
CA SER A 414 -25.52 -11.89 6.62
C SER A 414 -26.95 -11.73 6.15
N PHE A 415 -27.78 -11.22 7.04
CA PHE A 415 -29.17 -10.92 6.78
C PHE A 415 -29.55 -9.61 7.47
N ASP A 416 -30.25 -8.74 6.76
CA ASP A 416 -30.78 -7.50 7.32
C ASP A 416 -32.18 -7.17 6.81
N VAL A 417 -32.85 -6.36 7.60
CA VAL A 417 -34.17 -5.83 7.32
C VAL A 417 -34.12 -4.32 7.48
N THR A 418 -34.57 -3.61 6.46
CA THR A 418 -34.72 -2.15 6.47
C THR A 418 -36.22 -1.81 6.34
N HIS A 419 -36.73 -0.97 7.24
CA HIS A 419 -38.07 -0.39 7.16
C HIS A 419 -37.92 1.07 6.76
N ALA A 420 -38.72 1.52 5.78
CA ALA A 420 -38.72 2.89 5.32
C ALA A 420 -40.16 3.45 5.27
N ARG A 421 -40.25 4.75 5.53
CA ARG A 421 -41.45 5.56 5.36
C ARG A 421 -41.10 6.79 4.52
N ALA A 422 -41.77 6.95 3.40
CA ALA A 422 -41.59 8.01 2.43
C ALA A 422 -42.88 8.81 2.24
N ASN A 423 -42.84 10.11 2.47
CA ASN A 423 -43.98 11.00 2.23
C ASN A 423 -43.67 11.84 0.97
N PHE A 424 -44.54 11.72 -0.05
CA PHE A 424 -44.33 12.45 -1.32
C PHE A 424 -45.19 13.72 -1.40
N SER A 425 -46.43 13.66 -0.82
CA SER A 425 -47.32 14.80 -0.66
C SER A 425 -48.15 14.61 0.61
N HIS A 426 -49.10 15.54 0.92
CA HIS A 426 -49.93 15.48 2.14
C HIS A 426 -50.77 14.18 2.26
N ASP A 427 -51.15 13.58 1.15
CA ASP A 427 -51.99 12.40 1.10
C ASP A 427 -51.30 11.14 0.52
N ASP A 428 -50.03 11.25 0.11
CA ASP A 428 -49.24 10.16 -0.50
C ASP A 428 -48.06 9.77 0.41
N THR A 429 -48.38 8.83 1.31
CA THR A 429 -47.38 8.23 2.24
C THR A 429 -47.27 6.75 1.96
N GLU A 430 -46.06 6.34 1.60
CA GLU A 430 -45.70 4.96 1.37
C GLU A 430 -44.88 4.41 2.54
N THR A 431 -45.08 3.14 2.85
CA THR A 431 -44.31 2.42 3.85
C THR A 431 -43.95 1.02 3.37
N GLY A 432 -42.72 0.62 3.59
CA GLY A 432 -42.30 -0.71 3.14
C GLY A 432 -41.06 -1.25 3.87
N GLN A 433 -40.74 -2.48 3.50
CA GLN A 433 -39.57 -3.18 4.01
C GLN A 433 -38.69 -3.69 2.87
N SER A 434 -37.40 -3.72 3.11
CA SER A 434 -36.43 -4.38 2.27
C SER A 434 -35.67 -5.46 3.08
N TYR A 435 -35.49 -6.60 2.47
CA TYR A 435 -34.83 -7.77 3.03
C TYR A 435 -33.60 -8.06 2.19
N ARG A 436 -32.41 -8.10 2.80
CA ARG A 436 -31.15 -8.37 2.12
C ARG A 436 -30.47 -9.60 2.72
N PHE A 437 -30.02 -10.51 1.86
CA PHE A 437 -29.27 -11.70 2.23
C PHE A 437 -27.96 -11.75 1.44
N LEU A 438 -26.83 -11.94 2.11
CA LEU A 438 -25.51 -12.06 1.51
C LEU A 438 -24.88 -13.39 1.92
N TYR A 439 -24.17 -14.03 1.00
CA TYR A 439 -23.41 -15.24 1.24
C TYR A 439 -22.08 -15.22 0.50
N SER A 440 -21.03 -15.72 1.13
CA SER A 440 -19.70 -15.85 0.52
C SER A 440 -19.04 -17.15 0.99
N LYS A 441 -18.43 -17.88 0.06
CA LYS A 441 -17.65 -19.09 0.36
C LYS A 441 -16.51 -19.26 -0.65
N ARG A 442 -15.32 -19.59 -0.17
CA ARG A 442 -14.23 -20.12 -0.97
C ARG A 442 -14.04 -21.62 -0.65
N PHE A 443 -13.84 -22.41 -1.69
CA PHE A 443 -13.53 -23.85 -1.62
C PHE A 443 -12.07 -24.01 -2.01
N ASP A 444 -11.20 -24.19 -1.02
CA ASP A 444 -9.75 -24.23 -1.26
C ASP A 444 -9.29 -25.49 -1.97
N ASP A 445 -9.94 -26.63 -1.71
CA ASP A 445 -9.65 -27.91 -2.37
C ASP A 445 -9.78 -27.85 -3.88
N THR A 446 -10.68 -26.99 -4.38
CA THR A 446 -10.96 -26.84 -5.80
C THR A 446 -10.56 -25.48 -6.36
N ASP A 447 -10.01 -24.60 -5.52
CA ASP A 447 -9.67 -23.20 -5.84
C ASP A 447 -10.87 -22.45 -6.47
N THR A 448 -12.07 -22.72 -5.91
CA THR A 448 -13.35 -22.13 -6.33
C THR A 448 -13.76 -21.03 -5.36
N SER A 449 -14.07 -19.86 -5.86
CA SER A 449 -14.64 -18.76 -5.10
C SER A 449 -16.09 -18.52 -5.54
N LEU A 450 -17.04 -18.71 -4.64
CA LEU A 450 -18.43 -18.39 -4.84
C LEU A 450 -18.79 -17.18 -3.97
N ARG A 451 -19.21 -16.12 -4.63
CA ARG A 451 -19.75 -14.93 -4.01
C ARG A 451 -21.17 -14.71 -4.52
N LEU A 452 -22.14 -15.00 -3.68
CA LEU A 452 -23.52 -14.59 -3.89
C LEU A 452 -23.69 -13.24 -3.18
N VAL A 453 -23.56 -12.14 -3.93
CA VAL A 453 -23.50 -10.79 -3.36
C VAL A 453 -24.84 -10.31 -2.88
N GLY A 454 -25.96 -10.95 -3.21
CA GLY A 454 -27.17 -10.54 -2.58
C GLY A 454 -28.43 -11.00 -3.28
N TYR A 455 -29.33 -11.38 -2.45
CA TYR A 455 -30.76 -11.32 -2.78
C TYR A 455 -31.35 -10.17 -1.97
N ARG A 456 -31.83 -9.14 -2.64
CA ARG A 456 -32.66 -8.07 -2.04
C ARG A 456 -34.07 -8.22 -2.56
N TYR A 457 -35.03 -8.23 -1.66
CA TYR A 457 -36.43 -8.14 -1.97
C TYR A 457 -37.02 -6.95 -1.21
N SER A 458 -37.73 -6.08 -1.90
CA SER A 458 -38.39 -4.92 -1.31
C SER A 458 -39.86 -4.99 -1.58
N THR A 459 -40.70 -4.62 -0.60
CA THR A 459 -42.16 -4.48 -0.78
C THR A 459 -42.46 -3.24 -1.63
N GLU A 460 -43.62 -3.16 -2.23
CA GLU A 460 -44.01 -2.10 -3.16
C GLU A 460 -43.85 -0.68 -2.59
N GLY A 461 -44.24 -0.48 -1.33
CA GLY A 461 -44.14 0.81 -0.65
C GLY A 461 -42.75 1.11 -0.07
N TYR A 462 -41.71 0.30 -0.36
CA TYR A 462 -40.34 0.58 0.08
C TYR A 462 -39.60 1.45 -0.94
N TYR A 463 -39.05 2.56 -0.46
CA TYR A 463 -38.20 3.46 -1.23
C TYR A 463 -36.88 3.67 -0.48
N THR A 464 -35.79 3.67 -1.17
CA THR A 464 -34.49 4.17 -0.65
C THR A 464 -34.53 5.69 -0.57
N LEU A 465 -33.57 6.30 0.14
CA LEU A 465 -33.48 7.76 0.21
C LEU A 465 -33.32 8.39 -1.19
N ASN A 466 -32.50 7.77 -2.05
CA ASN A 466 -32.29 8.25 -3.41
C ASN A 466 -33.54 8.11 -4.28
N GLU A 467 -34.24 6.97 -4.20
CA GLU A 467 -35.51 6.74 -4.92
C GLU A 467 -36.60 7.70 -4.45
N TRP A 468 -36.69 7.99 -3.13
CA TRP A 468 -37.63 8.98 -2.60
C TRP A 468 -37.31 10.38 -3.12
N ALA A 469 -36.02 10.80 -3.10
CA ALA A 469 -35.61 12.11 -3.59
C ALA A 469 -35.89 12.27 -5.09
N SER A 470 -35.52 11.27 -5.90
CA SER A 470 -35.76 11.27 -7.35
C SER A 470 -37.23 11.34 -7.69
N ARG A 471 -38.12 10.50 -7.07
CA ARG A 471 -39.55 10.54 -7.28
C ARG A 471 -40.18 11.89 -6.88
N ARG A 472 -39.67 12.51 -5.81
CA ARG A 472 -40.16 13.80 -5.33
C ARG A 472 -39.77 14.96 -6.25
N ASN A 473 -38.58 14.88 -6.81
CA ASN A 473 -38.04 15.92 -7.69
C ASN A 473 -38.60 15.83 -9.11
N SER A 474 -38.63 14.63 -9.70
CA SER A 474 -39.07 14.36 -11.07
C SER A 474 -40.05 13.18 -11.10
N PRO A 475 -41.32 13.37 -10.69
CA PRO A 475 -42.28 12.25 -10.61
C PRO A 475 -42.54 11.54 -11.94
N GLU A 476 -42.51 12.26 -13.05
CA GLU A 476 -42.77 11.70 -14.38
C GLU A 476 -41.65 10.75 -14.81
N ASP A 477 -40.38 11.13 -14.63
CA ASP A 477 -39.22 10.31 -14.95
C ASP A 477 -39.11 9.09 -14.02
N PHE A 478 -39.50 9.25 -12.75
CA PHE A 478 -39.45 8.15 -11.78
C PHE A 478 -40.46 7.03 -12.12
N TRP A 479 -41.63 7.37 -12.60
CA TRP A 479 -42.63 6.35 -12.97
C TRP A 479 -42.21 5.49 -14.19
N GLU A 480 -41.27 5.95 -14.99
CA GLU A 480 -40.68 5.20 -16.08
C GLU A 480 -39.71 4.11 -15.56
N THR A 481 -38.97 4.37 -14.46
CA THR A 481 -37.97 3.42 -13.90
C THR A 481 -38.55 2.58 -12.74
N GLY A 482 -39.46 3.13 -11.93
CA GLY A 482 -40.00 2.46 -10.74
C GLY A 482 -39.03 2.29 -9.59
N ASN A 483 -39.54 1.87 -8.42
CA ASN A 483 -38.67 1.48 -7.29
C ASN A 483 -38.25 0.00 -7.38
N ARG A 484 -37.05 -0.31 -6.83
CA ARG A 484 -36.48 -1.66 -6.93
C ARG A 484 -37.33 -2.69 -6.16
N ARG A 485 -37.79 -3.73 -6.87
CA ARG A 485 -38.52 -4.87 -6.31
C ARG A 485 -37.60 -5.98 -5.83
N SER A 486 -36.69 -6.42 -6.69
CA SER A 486 -35.73 -7.46 -6.33
C SER A 486 -34.41 -7.32 -7.11
N SER A 487 -33.32 -7.66 -6.47
CA SER A 487 -31.99 -7.76 -7.08
C SER A 487 -31.32 -9.06 -6.65
N VAL A 488 -30.77 -9.79 -7.60
CA VAL A 488 -29.98 -11.00 -7.36
C VAL A 488 -28.67 -10.85 -8.09
N GLU A 489 -27.57 -11.00 -7.37
CA GLU A 489 -26.21 -10.94 -7.94
C GLU A 489 -25.42 -12.17 -7.46
N GLY A 490 -24.66 -12.75 -8.36
CA GLY A 490 -23.77 -13.86 -8.05
C GLY A 490 -22.54 -13.86 -8.94
N THR A 491 -21.36 -14.14 -8.35
CA THR A 491 -20.13 -14.32 -9.06
C THR A 491 -19.49 -15.64 -8.64
N LEU A 492 -19.10 -16.44 -9.62
CA LEU A 492 -18.32 -17.66 -9.44
C LEU A 492 -16.99 -17.49 -10.18
N THR A 493 -15.89 -17.69 -9.49
CA THR A 493 -14.57 -17.79 -10.11
C THR A 493 -13.95 -19.15 -9.79
N GLN A 494 -13.35 -19.78 -10.80
CA GLN A 494 -12.75 -21.11 -10.71
C GLN A 494 -11.37 -21.08 -11.35
N SER A 495 -10.33 -21.35 -10.56
CA SER A 495 -9.03 -21.69 -11.10
C SER A 495 -8.97 -23.17 -11.43
N LEU A 496 -8.63 -23.50 -12.67
CA LEU A 496 -8.48 -24.88 -13.10
C LEU A 496 -7.04 -25.38 -12.95
N GLY A 497 -6.21 -24.62 -12.22
CA GLY A 497 -4.81 -24.88 -12.04
C GLY A 497 -3.92 -24.17 -13.08
N ARG A 498 -2.61 -24.29 -12.89
CA ARG A 498 -1.60 -23.51 -13.64
C ARG A 498 -1.67 -23.71 -15.15
N ASP A 499 -2.04 -24.89 -15.62
CA ASP A 499 -1.98 -25.27 -17.04
C ASP A 499 -3.34 -25.15 -17.75
N TYR A 500 -4.44 -25.04 -17.02
CA TYR A 500 -5.78 -25.07 -17.56
C TYR A 500 -6.50 -23.71 -17.50
N GLY A 501 -5.93 -22.72 -16.78
CA GLY A 501 -6.45 -21.35 -16.75
C GLY A 501 -7.61 -21.14 -15.77
N ASN A 502 -8.41 -20.11 -16.05
CA ASN A 502 -9.44 -19.63 -15.12
C ASN A 502 -10.78 -19.46 -15.82
N LEU A 503 -11.85 -19.79 -15.08
CA LEU A 503 -13.25 -19.53 -15.45
C LEU A 503 -13.80 -18.42 -14.55
N TYR A 504 -14.71 -17.60 -15.10
CA TYR A 504 -15.60 -16.78 -14.29
C TYR A 504 -17.03 -16.80 -14.83
N LEU A 505 -17.98 -16.66 -13.94
CA LEU A 505 -19.41 -16.50 -14.24
C LEU A 505 -19.96 -15.38 -13.36
N THR A 506 -20.58 -14.39 -13.97
CA THR A 506 -21.31 -13.33 -13.27
C THR A 506 -22.77 -13.34 -13.73
N LEU A 507 -23.66 -13.31 -12.76
CA LEU A 507 -25.11 -13.27 -12.98
C LEU A 507 -25.66 -12.10 -12.19
N SER A 508 -26.43 -11.25 -12.85
CA SER A 508 -27.23 -10.20 -12.20
C SER A 508 -28.62 -10.15 -12.80
N ARG A 509 -29.61 -9.97 -11.93
CA ARG A 509 -31.00 -9.78 -12.33
C ARG A 509 -31.64 -8.77 -11.41
N GLN A 510 -32.22 -7.73 -11.99
CA GLN A 510 -32.90 -6.67 -11.26
C GLN A 510 -34.35 -6.50 -11.81
N GLN A 511 -35.30 -6.31 -10.92
CA GLN A 511 -36.71 -6.08 -11.23
C GLN A 511 -37.24 -4.86 -10.45
N TYR A 512 -38.18 -4.18 -11.01
CA TYR A 512 -38.77 -2.98 -10.45
C TYR A 512 -40.24 -3.18 -10.20
N TRP A 513 -40.83 -2.38 -9.33
CA TRP A 513 -42.27 -2.25 -9.18
C TRP A 513 -42.81 -1.30 -10.28
N HIS A 514 -44.05 -1.46 -10.66
CA HIS A 514 -44.76 -0.62 -11.63
C HIS A 514 -44.25 -0.73 -13.08
N THR A 515 -43.25 -1.53 -13.34
CA THR A 515 -42.81 -1.85 -14.71
C THR A 515 -42.67 -3.37 -14.88
N ASP A 516 -42.82 -3.85 -16.10
CA ASP A 516 -42.56 -5.25 -16.47
C ASP A 516 -41.07 -5.45 -16.86
N ASP A 517 -40.29 -4.42 -16.77
CA ASP A 517 -38.89 -4.43 -17.15
C ASP A 517 -38.03 -5.28 -16.22
N VAL A 518 -37.18 -6.09 -16.80
CA VAL A 518 -36.23 -6.94 -16.08
C VAL A 518 -34.84 -6.72 -16.66
N GLU A 519 -33.98 -6.08 -15.88
CA GLU A 519 -32.59 -5.99 -16.24
C GLU A 519 -31.88 -7.30 -15.93
N ARG A 520 -31.08 -7.77 -16.86
CA ARG A 520 -30.28 -9.01 -16.72
C ARG A 520 -28.89 -8.79 -17.27
N LEU A 521 -27.91 -9.25 -16.52
CA LEU A 521 -26.53 -9.36 -16.97
C LEU A 521 -26.06 -10.79 -16.71
N MET A 522 -25.58 -11.45 -17.75
CA MET A 522 -24.94 -12.75 -17.65
C MET A 522 -23.60 -12.66 -18.36
N GLN A 523 -22.53 -12.99 -17.68
CA GLN A 523 -21.19 -12.98 -18.25
C GLN A 523 -20.50 -14.29 -17.93
N PHE A 524 -19.92 -14.90 -18.93
CA PHE A 524 -19.08 -16.07 -18.80
C PHE A 524 -17.76 -15.78 -19.49
N GLY A 525 -16.65 -16.18 -18.87
CA GLY A 525 -15.35 -16.10 -19.51
C GLY A 525 -14.45 -17.23 -19.10
N TYR A 526 -13.62 -17.64 -20.04
CA TYR A 526 -12.57 -18.61 -19.83
C TYR A 526 -11.27 -18.11 -20.45
N SER A 527 -10.22 -18.03 -19.65
CA SER A 527 -8.89 -17.63 -20.08
C SER A 527 -7.88 -18.71 -19.79
N SER A 528 -6.98 -18.96 -20.75
CA SER A 528 -5.89 -19.90 -20.57
C SER A 528 -4.70 -19.54 -21.46
N SER A 529 -3.60 -20.25 -21.28
CA SER A 529 -2.42 -20.11 -22.13
C SER A 529 -1.86 -21.49 -22.51
N TRP A 530 -1.41 -21.61 -23.75
CA TRP A 530 -0.71 -22.79 -24.24
C TRP A 530 0.63 -22.37 -24.85
N LYS A 531 1.72 -22.71 -24.18
CA LYS A 531 3.06 -22.24 -24.52
C LYS A 531 3.13 -20.71 -24.51
N ARG A 532 3.25 -20.08 -25.71
CA ARG A 532 3.31 -18.62 -25.89
C ARG A 532 1.98 -18.00 -26.31
N LEU A 533 0.98 -18.80 -26.64
CA LEU A 533 -0.34 -18.33 -27.03
C LEU A 533 -1.21 -18.19 -25.80
N SER A 534 -1.65 -16.97 -25.48
CA SER A 534 -2.72 -16.74 -24.50
C SER A 534 -4.02 -16.50 -25.25
N TRP A 535 -5.11 -17.01 -24.71
CA TRP A 535 -6.42 -16.90 -25.31
C TRP A 535 -7.52 -16.70 -24.25
N ASN A 536 -8.56 -15.99 -24.66
CA ASN A 536 -9.74 -15.73 -23.85
C ASN A 536 -10.97 -15.94 -24.74
N VAL A 537 -11.95 -16.67 -24.19
CA VAL A 537 -13.31 -16.76 -24.77
C VAL A 537 -14.24 -16.16 -23.75
N SER A 538 -15.10 -15.26 -24.17
CA SER A 538 -16.10 -14.66 -23.32
C SER A 538 -17.45 -14.58 -24.04
N TRP A 539 -18.51 -14.66 -23.25
CA TRP A 539 -19.88 -14.43 -23.64
C TRP A 539 -20.54 -13.49 -22.66
N SER A 540 -21.27 -12.52 -23.18
CA SER A 540 -22.04 -11.56 -22.38
C SER A 540 -23.45 -11.48 -22.96
N TYR A 541 -24.44 -11.54 -22.10
CA TYR A 541 -25.81 -11.21 -22.36
C TYR A 541 -26.24 -10.07 -21.43
N SER A 542 -26.68 -8.98 -22.01
CA SER A 542 -27.26 -7.87 -21.26
C SER A 542 -28.66 -7.56 -21.80
N ASN A 543 -29.56 -7.26 -20.88
CA ASN A 543 -30.87 -6.72 -21.18
C ASN A 543 -31.06 -5.51 -20.27
N THR A 544 -31.15 -4.34 -20.84
CA THR A 544 -31.32 -3.08 -20.11
C THR A 544 -32.67 -2.47 -20.46
N ALA A 545 -33.37 -2.00 -19.46
CA ALA A 545 -34.55 -1.16 -19.65
C ALA A 545 -34.07 0.22 -20.15
N ARG A 546 -34.44 0.60 -21.38
CA ARG A 546 -34.02 1.88 -21.96
C ARG A 546 -35.09 2.93 -21.67
N GLN A 547 -34.72 4.00 -20.99
CA GLN A 547 -35.55 5.22 -20.91
C GLN A 547 -35.73 5.80 -22.31
N GLY A 548 -36.97 5.87 -22.75
CA GLY A 548 -37.33 6.57 -23.98
C GLY A 548 -37.29 8.08 -23.76
N THR A 549 -36.26 8.76 -24.21
CA THR A 549 -36.21 10.20 -24.32
C THR A 549 -37.12 10.63 -25.51
N GLY A 550 -38.37 10.89 -25.23
CA GLY A 550 -39.29 11.42 -26.26
C GLY A 550 -40.72 10.87 -26.18
N ASN A 551 -41.69 11.59 -26.74
CA ASN A 551 -43.13 11.34 -26.74
C ASN A 551 -43.65 9.97 -27.27
N ASN A 552 -42.79 8.98 -27.38
CA ASN A 552 -43.16 7.61 -27.74
C ASN A 552 -42.86 6.69 -26.54
N HIS A 553 -43.87 6.39 -25.75
CA HIS A 553 -43.81 5.47 -24.60
C HIS A 553 -43.70 3.98 -25.02
N ALA A 554 -42.75 3.63 -25.89
CA ALA A 554 -42.42 2.24 -26.14
C ALA A 554 -41.16 1.95 -25.36
N SER A 555 -41.25 1.18 -24.27
CA SER A 555 -40.10 0.57 -23.60
C SER A 555 -39.43 -0.38 -24.61
N ASP A 556 -38.41 0.09 -25.27
CA ASP A 556 -37.56 -0.73 -26.12
C ASP A 556 -36.60 -1.53 -25.22
N ASN A 557 -37.05 -2.71 -24.82
CA ASN A 557 -36.22 -3.69 -24.13
C ASN A 557 -35.14 -4.17 -25.11
N THR A 558 -34.00 -3.53 -25.09
CA THR A 558 -32.87 -3.91 -25.95
C THR A 558 -32.08 -4.99 -25.26
N SER A 559 -32.11 -6.19 -25.83
CA SER A 559 -31.21 -7.27 -25.46
C SER A 559 -30.01 -7.30 -26.37
N GLU A 560 -28.84 -7.51 -25.83
CA GLU A 560 -27.59 -7.62 -26.57
C GLU A 560 -26.85 -8.89 -26.15
N GLN A 561 -26.38 -9.65 -27.12
CA GLN A 561 -25.51 -10.79 -26.91
C GLN A 561 -24.18 -10.58 -27.64
N ILE A 562 -23.09 -10.76 -26.91
CA ILE A 562 -21.74 -10.63 -27.45
C ILE A 562 -20.96 -11.91 -27.17
N TYR A 563 -20.40 -12.49 -28.21
CA TYR A 563 -19.41 -13.56 -28.12
C TYR A 563 -18.07 -13.00 -28.54
N MET A 564 -17.02 -13.30 -27.81
CA MET A 564 -15.68 -12.81 -28.11
C MET A 564 -14.63 -13.90 -27.94
N LEU A 565 -13.73 -13.98 -28.91
CA LEU A 565 -12.48 -14.74 -28.84
C LEU A 565 -11.32 -13.76 -29.02
N SER A 566 -10.38 -13.78 -28.09
CA SER A 566 -9.14 -13.00 -28.16
C SER A 566 -7.93 -13.93 -28.06
N LEU A 567 -6.95 -13.72 -28.92
CA LEU A 567 -5.68 -14.43 -29.00
C LEU A 567 -4.54 -13.41 -28.82
N SER A 568 -3.53 -13.75 -28.04
CA SER A 568 -2.35 -12.90 -27.83
C SER A 568 -1.07 -13.74 -27.87
N VAL A 569 -0.09 -13.28 -28.64
CA VAL A 569 1.22 -13.92 -28.79
C VAL A 569 2.32 -12.91 -28.53
N PRO A 570 3.21 -13.13 -27.52
CA PRO A 570 4.37 -12.28 -27.31
C PRO A 570 5.38 -12.46 -28.45
N LEU A 571 5.85 -11.35 -29.00
CA LEU A 571 6.85 -11.28 -30.07
C LEU A 571 8.26 -11.04 -29.54
N SER A 572 8.45 -11.09 -28.20
CA SER A 572 9.66 -10.72 -27.48
C SER A 572 10.94 -11.45 -27.95
N GLY A 573 10.82 -12.58 -28.64
CA GLY A 573 11.97 -13.25 -29.24
C GLY A 573 12.40 -12.67 -30.60
N TRP A 574 11.60 -11.81 -31.22
CA TRP A 574 11.81 -11.26 -32.57
C TRP A 574 11.82 -9.74 -32.58
N TRP A 575 11.02 -9.09 -31.72
CA TRP A 575 10.79 -7.65 -31.82
C TRP A 575 10.56 -7.01 -30.43
N GLY A 576 11.58 -7.03 -29.57
CA GLY A 576 11.55 -6.37 -28.26
C GLY A 576 10.36 -6.80 -27.39
N ASN A 577 9.89 -5.91 -26.51
CA ASN A 577 8.73 -6.13 -25.65
C ASN A 577 7.43 -5.84 -26.42
N SER A 578 7.03 -6.74 -27.31
CA SER A 578 5.85 -6.56 -28.15
C SER A 578 4.96 -7.79 -28.21
N TYR A 579 3.70 -7.57 -28.59
CA TYR A 579 2.64 -8.57 -28.67
C TYR A 579 1.86 -8.39 -29.97
N ALA A 580 1.48 -9.50 -30.58
CA ALA A 580 0.46 -9.54 -31.62
C ALA A 580 -0.84 -10.03 -30.99
N THR A 581 -1.93 -9.35 -31.28
CA THR A 581 -3.26 -9.70 -30.82
C THR A 581 -4.22 -9.86 -31.98
N TYR A 582 -5.09 -10.84 -31.90
CA TYR A 582 -6.23 -10.98 -32.77
C TYR A 582 -7.49 -11.19 -31.95
N SER A 583 -8.53 -10.44 -32.22
CA SER A 583 -9.82 -10.67 -31.61
C SER A 583 -10.94 -10.66 -32.63
N VAL A 584 -11.94 -11.47 -32.35
CA VAL A 584 -13.22 -11.48 -33.07
C VAL A 584 -14.33 -11.41 -32.08
N SER A 585 -15.24 -10.49 -32.28
CA SER A 585 -16.50 -10.39 -31.54
C SER A 585 -17.68 -10.50 -32.49
N GLN A 586 -18.70 -11.25 -32.06
CA GLN A 586 -19.98 -11.38 -32.75
C GLN A 586 -21.05 -10.76 -31.85
N ASN A 587 -21.80 -9.82 -32.38
CA ASN A 587 -22.95 -9.19 -31.73
C ASN A 587 -24.21 -9.46 -32.56
N ASP A 588 -25.31 -9.78 -31.90
CA ASP A 588 -26.56 -10.07 -32.58
C ASP A 588 -27.12 -8.88 -33.40
N ASN A 589 -26.80 -7.65 -32.94
CA ASN A 589 -27.36 -6.42 -33.51
C ASN A 589 -26.41 -5.74 -34.54
N SER A 590 -25.08 -5.98 -34.44
CA SER A 590 -24.06 -5.25 -35.22
C SER A 590 -23.08 -6.13 -35.99
N GLY A 591 -23.40 -7.43 -36.14
CA GLY A 591 -22.57 -8.35 -36.91
C GLY A 591 -21.28 -8.77 -36.23
N SER A 592 -20.27 -9.17 -37.00
CA SER A 592 -18.96 -9.57 -36.51
C SER A 592 -17.92 -8.46 -36.72
N SER A 593 -17.12 -8.21 -35.66
CA SER A 593 -15.96 -7.32 -35.71
C SER A 593 -14.70 -8.12 -35.53
N HIS A 594 -13.78 -7.95 -36.46
CA HIS A 594 -12.46 -8.58 -36.47
C HIS A 594 -11.40 -7.50 -36.23
N GLN A 595 -10.47 -7.76 -35.30
CA GLN A 595 -9.41 -6.81 -34.96
C GLN A 595 -8.05 -7.52 -34.95
N LEU A 596 -7.08 -6.95 -35.63
CA LEU A 596 -5.69 -7.37 -35.62
C LEU A 596 -4.86 -6.24 -35.02
N GLY A 597 -4.10 -6.52 -33.97
CA GLY A 597 -3.33 -5.53 -33.23
C GLY A 597 -1.86 -5.93 -33.07
N LEU A 598 -1.04 -4.90 -33.00
CA LEU A 598 0.37 -4.99 -32.58
C LEU A 598 0.56 -3.94 -31.48
N SER A 599 1.14 -4.34 -30.38
CA SER A 599 1.41 -3.43 -29.26
C SER A 599 2.74 -3.74 -28.61
N GLY A 600 3.32 -2.77 -27.95
CA GLY A 600 4.57 -2.97 -27.25
C GLY A 600 5.06 -1.76 -26.49
N THR A 601 6.23 -1.91 -25.88
CA THR A 601 6.94 -0.82 -25.21
C THR A 601 8.28 -0.58 -25.89
N ALA A 602 8.76 0.66 -25.82
CA ALA A 602 10.01 1.12 -26.40
C ALA A 602 10.75 2.05 -25.44
N LEU A 603 11.96 2.44 -25.81
CA LEU A 603 12.94 3.21 -25.05
C LEU A 603 13.57 2.40 -23.90
N GLU A 604 14.72 2.87 -23.38
CA GLU A 604 15.49 2.16 -22.34
C GLU A 604 14.70 1.88 -21.07
N ARG A 605 13.80 2.79 -20.69
CA ARG A 605 12.93 2.69 -19.50
C ARG A 605 11.59 2.00 -19.77
N ASN A 606 11.36 1.50 -20.98
CA ASN A 606 10.07 0.97 -21.43
C ASN A 606 8.89 1.94 -21.22
N ASN A 607 9.17 3.22 -21.21
CA ASN A 607 8.25 4.29 -20.88
C ASN A 607 7.53 4.92 -22.11
N LEU A 608 7.74 4.38 -23.31
CA LEU A 608 6.93 4.65 -24.48
C LEU A 608 6.11 3.41 -24.81
N SER A 609 4.81 3.47 -24.65
CA SER A 609 3.86 2.43 -25.06
C SER A 609 3.28 2.80 -26.43
N TRP A 610 3.17 1.82 -27.31
CA TRP A 610 2.58 2.00 -28.62
C TRP A 610 1.60 0.88 -28.93
N ASN A 611 0.56 1.21 -29.73
CA ASN A 611 -0.43 0.27 -30.22
C ASN A 611 -0.80 0.64 -31.66
N LEU A 612 -0.91 -0.39 -32.51
CA LEU A 612 -1.42 -0.31 -33.87
C LEU A 612 -2.53 -1.35 -34.00
N MET A 613 -3.71 -0.96 -34.44
CA MET A 613 -4.85 -1.86 -34.61
C MET A 613 -5.55 -1.59 -35.93
N GLN A 614 -5.90 -2.67 -36.62
CA GLN A 614 -6.76 -2.70 -37.79
C GLN A 614 -8.04 -3.43 -37.44
N SER A 615 -9.19 -2.87 -37.77
CA SER A 615 -10.50 -3.46 -37.54
C SER A 615 -11.29 -3.60 -38.85
N TYR A 616 -12.17 -4.61 -38.90
CA TYR A 616 -13.16 -4.83 -39.93
C TYR A 616 -14.49 -5.22 -39.29
N ASN A 617 -15.56 -4.55 -39.68
CA ASN A 617 -16.93 -4.86 -39.25
C ASN A 617 -17.71 -5.42 -40.45
N SER A 618 -18.30 -6.60 -40.27
CA SER A 618 -19.02 -7.31 -41.32
C SER A 618 -20.43 -6.80 -41.59
N HIS A 619 -21.00 -6.01 -40.65
CA HIS A 619 -22.37 -5.48 -40.82
C HIS A 619 -22.41 -4.35 -41.86
N ASP A 620 -21.45 -3.44 -41.75
CA ASP A 620 -21.37 -2.23 -42.58
C ASP A 620 -20.25 -2.30 -43.62
N ASP A 621 -19.57 -3.45 -43.69
CA ASP A 621 -18.33 -3.62 -44.49
C ASP A 621 -17.28 -2.55 -44.17
N GLU A 622 -17.29 -2.06 -42.93
CA GLU A 622 -16.47 -0.95 -42.49
C GLU A 622 -15.07 -1.41 -42.10
N VAL A 623 -14.07 -0.74 -42.67
CA VAL A 623 -12.65 -0.89 -42.32
C VAL A 623 -12.24 0.31 -41.49
N GLY A 624 -11.67 0.06 -40.32
CA GLY A 624 -11.16 1.08 -39.45
C GLY A 624 -9.82 0.70 -38.84
N GLY A 625 -9.22 1.61 -38.13
CA GLY A 625 -8.00 1.35 -37.39
C GLY A 625 -7.64 2.44 -36.39
N ASN A 626 -6.71 2.09 -35.53
CA ASN A 626 -6.21 2.97 -34.48
C ASN A 626 -4.69 2.87 -34.38
N MET A 627 -4.07 4.01 -34.23
CA MET A 627 -2.67 4.13 -33.81
C MET A 627 -2.62 4.97 -32.55
N SER A 628 -2.00 4.46 -31.49
CA SER A 628 -1.83 5.22 -30.24
C SER A 628 -0.42 5.14 -29.70
N LEU A 629 0.02 6.23 -29.09
CA LEU A 629 1.31 6.40 -28.44
C LEU A 629 1.06 7.00 -27.05
N THR A 630 1.73 6.47 -26.04
CA THR A 630 1.71 7.01 -24.68
C THR A 630 3.13 7.05 -24.15
N TYR A 631 3.57 8.24 -23.73
CA TYR A 631 4.89 8.46 -23.14
C TYR A 631 4.75 8.83 -21.67
N ASP A 632 5.31 7.98 -20.80
CA ASP A 632 5.37 8.22 -19.35
C ASP A 632 6.71 8.88 -19.02
N GLY A 633 6.69 10.20 -18.81
CA GLY A 633 7.86 11.00 -18.45
C GLY A 633 7.92 11.28 -16.96
N SER A 634 9.06 11.84 -16.49
CA SER A 634 9.25 12.24 -15.09
C SER A 634 8.30 13.36 -14.67
N TYR A 635 7.84 14.18 -15.61
CA TYR A 635 7.02 15.39 -15.35
C TYR A 635 5.54 15.20 -15.69
N GLY A 636 5.16 14.01 -16.15
CA GLY A 636 3.79 13.68 -16.54
C GLY A 636 3.73 12.69 -17.69
N THR A 637 2.53 12.35 -18.10
CA THR A 637 2.24 11.43 -19.20
C THR A 637 1.62 12.21 -20.36
N VAL A 638 2.10 11.96 -21.57
CA VAL A 638 1.53 12.50 -22.81
C VAL A 638 1.04 11.35 -23.66
N ASN A 639 -0.16 11.47 -24.19
CA ASN A 639 -0.72 10.48 -25.11
C ASN A 639 -1.28 11.14 -26.37
N GLY A 640 -1.23 10.38 -27.47
CA GLY A 640 -1.83 10.75 -28.74
C GLY A 640 -2.36 9.54 -29.45
N SER A 641 -3.51 9.67 -30.10
CA SER A 641 -4.05 8.60 -30.95
C SER A 641 -4.72 9.16 -32.18
N TYR A 642 -4.58 8.41 -33.25
CA TYR A 642 -5.28 8.64 -34.52
C TYR A 642 -6.18 7.46 -34.82
N ASN A 643 -7.47 7.74 -34.96
CA ASN A 643 -8.49 6.77 -35.33
C ASN A 643 -9.02 7.11 -36.71
N TYR A 644 -9.19 6.09 -37.54
CA TYR A 644 -9.82 6.26 -38.83
C TYR A 644 -10.85 5.14 -39.07
N SER A 645 -11.91 5.51 -39.75
CA SER A 645 -12.88 4.61 -40.37
C SER A 645 -13.21 5.14 -41.77
N GLN A 646 -14.06 4.45 -42.53
CA GLN A 646 -14.46 4.91 -43.86
C GLN A 646 -15.07 6.32 -43.80
N ASN A 647 -15.83 6.63 -42.76
CA ASN A 647 -16.66 7.83 -42.65
C ASN A 647 -16.13 8.85 -41.64
N SER A 648 -15.07 8.54 -40.89
CA SER A 648 -14.58 9.41 -39.83
C SER A 648 -13.08 9.30 -39.64
N GLN A 649 -12.44 10.44 -39.38
CA GLN A 649 -11.03 10.52 -38.98
C GLN A 649 -10.96 11.44 -37.76
N ARG A 650 -10.32 10.96 -36.68
CA ARG A 650 -10.24 11.67 -35.41
C ARG A 650 -8.84 11.59 -34.83
N LEU A 651 -8.33 12.75 -34.44
CA LEU A 651 -7.11 12.88 -33.66
C LEU A 651 -7.48 13.11 -32.19
N ASN A 652 -6.99 12.27 -31.28
CA ASN A 652 -7.10 12.50 -29.85
C ASN A 652 -5.72 12.76 -29.27
N TYR A 653 -5.66 13.63 -28.29
CA TYR A 653 -4.43 13.99 -27.61
C TYR A 653 -4.72 14.26 -26.15
N GLY A 654 -3.73 14.02 -25.28
CA GLY A 654 -3.90 14.23 -23.85
C GLY A 654 -2.59 14.43 -23.13
N ILE A 655 -2.69 15.13 -22.03
CA ILE A 655 -1.60 15.31 -21.09
C ILE A 655 -2.14 15.21 -19.67
N ARG A 656 -1.50 14.40 -18.83
CA ARG A 656 -1.84 14.26 -17.43
C ARG A 656 -0.60 14.29 -16.56
N GLY A 657 -0.75 14.80 -15.35
CA GLY A 657 0.35 14.86 -14.41
C GLY A 657 -0.02 15.56 -13.10
N GLY A 658 0.98 15.75 -12.28
CA GLY A 658 0.88 16.38 -10.98
C GLY A 658 1.85 17.54 -10.81
N ILE A 659 1.40 18.54 -10.10
CA ILE A 659 2.20 19.68 -9.66
C ILE A 659 2.17 19.69 -8.15
N LEU A 660 3.33 19.61 -7.53
CA LEU A 660 3.51 19.68 -6.07
C LEU A 660 4.28 20.96 -5.75
N ALA A 661 3.61 21.94 -5.14
CA ALA A 661 4.27 23.16 -4.62
C ALA A 661 4.51 23.00 -3.11
N HIS A 662 5.75 23.19 -2.69
CA HIS A 662 6.22 22.99 -1.32
C HIS A 662 7.24 24.09 -0.94
N SER A 663 7.69 24.13 0.31
CA SER A 663 8.58 25.18 0.82
C SER A 663 9.91 25.33 0.06
N GLU A 664 10.37 24.27 -0.63
CA GLU A 664 11.63 24.24 -1.38
C GLU A 664 11.42 24.43 -2.90
N GLY A 665 10.18 24.76 -3.36
CA GLY A 665 9.87 25.05 -4.75
C GLY A 665 8.68 24.28 -5.32
N VAL A 666 8.71 24.06 -6.63
CA VAL A 666 7.66 23.31 -7.36
C VAL A 666 8.28 22.10 -8.01
N THR A 667 7.67 20.94 -7.81
CA THR A 667 8.07 19.68 -8.42
C THR A 667 6.94 19.17 -9.32
N LEU A 668 7.27 18.89 -10.57
CA LEU A 668 6.35 18.26 -11.53
C LEU A 668 6.50 16.74 -11.44
N SER A 669 5.41 16.02 -11.63
CA SER A 669 5.38 14.55 -11.55
C SER A 669 4.33 13.94 -12.46
N GLN A 670 4.32 12.62 -12.52
CA GLN A 670 3.16 11.85 -12.97
C GLN A 670 1.97 12.14 -12.04
N GLU A 671 0.79 11.64 -12.38
CA GLU A 671 -0.43 11.84 -11.59
C GLU A 671 -0.21 11.49 -10.10
N LEU A 672 -0.55 12.42 -9.21
CA LEU A 672 -0.41 12.26 -7.76
C LEU A 672 -1.56 11.39 -7.21
N GLY A 673 -1.22 10.49 -6.29
CA GLY A 673 -2.21 9.78 -5.47
C GLY A 673 -2.77 10.64 -4.33
N GLU A 674 -3.58 10.03 -3.49
CA GLU A 674 -4.12 10.68 -2.29
C GLU A 674 -2.99 10.98 -1.28
N THR A 675 -2.13 10.01 -1.02
CA THR A 675 -0.99 10.08 -0.09
C THR A 675 0.30 9.87 -0.87
N ILE A 676 1.26 10.77 -0.72
CA ILE A 676 2.45 10.84 -1.58
C ILE A 676 3.72 11.17 -0.78
N ALA A 677 4.88 10.86 -1.36
CA ALA A 677 6.17 11.33 -0.82
C ALA A 677 6.88 12.27 -1.80
N LEU A 678 7.31 13.43 -1.30
CA LEU A 678 8.30 14.27 -1.96
C LEU A 678 9.67 13.61 -1.76
N VAL A 679 10.24 13.10 -2.84
CA VAL A 679 11.61 12.58 -2.85
C VAL A 679 12.57 13.75 -3.01
N LYS A 680 13.55 13.85 -2.10
CA LYS A 680 14.57 14.88 -2.08
C LYS A 680 15.95 14.23 -2.08
N ALA A 681 16.69 14.38 -3.16
CA ALA A 681 18.07 13.94 -3.38
C ALA A 681 18.88 15.10 -3.99
N PRO A 682 19.29 16.09 -3.20
CA PRO A 682 19.81 17.37 -3.70
C PRO A 682 20.97 17.21 -4.68
N GLY A 683 20.86 17.85 -5.86
CA GLY A 683 21.89 17.82 -6.92
C GLY A 683 21.95 16.49 -7.71
N ALA A 684 21.23 15.46 -7.28
CA ALA A 684 21.22 14.16 -7.93
C ALA A 684 20.08 14.07 -8.96
N ALA A 685 20.34 14.55 -10.17
CA ALA A 685 19.38 14.52 -11.28
C ALA A 685 19.31 13.15 -11.94
N GLY A 686 18.10 12.73 -12.35
CA GLY A 686 17.87 11.50 -13.12
C GLY A 686 17.84 10.21 -12.32
N LEU A 687 17.83 10.25 -10.98
CA LEU A 687 17.67 9.07 -10.13
C LEU A 687 16.28 8.48 -10.30
N GLU A 688 16.21 7.20 -10.66
CA GLU A 688 14.95 6.48 -10.85
C GLU A 688 14.39 5.97 -9.53
N ILE A 689 13.08 6.03 -9.37
CA ILE A 689 12.36 5.52 -8.19
C ILE A 689 11.83 4.12 -8.47
N ASP A 690 12.07 3.21 -7.55
CA ASP A 690 11.56 1.84 -7.66
C ASP A 690 10.04 1.80 -7.83
N ASN A 691 9.59 0.91 -8.72
CA ASN A 691 8.18 0.70 -9.04
C ASN A 691 7.47 1.93 -9.61
N MET A 692 8.20 2.85 -10.24
CA MET A 692 7.64 3.97 -10.98
C MET A 692 8.27 4.08 -12.38
N ARG A 693 7.54 3.64 -13.39
CA ARG A 693 8.01 3.66 -14.77
C ARG A 693 8.21 5.11 -15.26
N GLY A 694 9.42 5.41 -15.74
CA GLY A 694 9.75 6.71 -16.32
C GLY A 694 9.93 7.84 -15.30
N ALA A 695 9.63 7.65 -14.02
CA ALA A 695 9.81 8.67 -12.99
C ALA A 695 11.27 8.74 -12.53
N ALA A 696 11.83 9.94 -12.57
CA ALA A 696 13.18 10.22 -12.07
C ALA A 696 13.25 11.62 -11.48
N THR A 697 14.27 11.86 -10.65
CA THR A 697 14.51 13.18 -10.06
C THR A 697 14.80 14.24 -11.13
N ASP A 698 14.29 15.45 -10.90
CA ASP A 698 14.53 16.62 -11.74
C ASP A 698 15.98 17.12 -11.62
N TRP A 699 16.32 18.20 -12.31
CA TRP A 699 17.66 18.80 -12.29
C TRP A 699 18.10 19.32 -10.91
N ARG A 700 17.15 19.52 -9.97
CA ARG A 700 17.44 19.90 -8.57
C ARG A 700 17.58 18.67 -7.66
N GLY A 701 17.19 17.48 -8.13
CA GLY A 701 17.14 16.24 -7.36
C GLY A 701 15.77 15.96 -6.69
N TYR A 702 14.67 16.50 -7.25
CA TYR A 702 13.32 16.30 -6.70
C TYR A 702 12.44 15.47 -7.64
N THR A 703 11.62 14.63 -7.06
CA THR A 703 10.51 13.93 -7.73
C THR A 703 9.45 13.54 -6.70
N VAL A 704 8.37 12.89 -7.13
CA VAL A 704 7.29 12.45 -6.24
C VAL A 704 7.06 10.96 -6.39
N LYS A 705 7.02 10.24 -5.27
CA LYS A 705 6.45 8.89 -5.18
C LYS A 705 4.94 9.05 -5.03
N THR A 706 4.19 8.62 -6.05
CA THR A 706 2.81 9.05 -6.25
C THR A 706 1.75 8.26 -5.51
N GLN A 707 2.08 7.13 -4.90
CA GLN A 707 1.14 6.27 -4.17
C GLN A 707 1.81 5.69 -2.93
N LEU A 708 1.27 6.04 -1.76
CA LEU A 708 1.63 5.48 -0.48
C LEU A 708 0.36 4.99 0.23
N ASN A 709 0.51 3.96 1.05
CA ASN A 709 -0.56 3.46 1.91
C ASN A 709 -0.61 4.31 3.18
N PRO A 710 -1.75 4.94 3.52
CA PRO A 710 -1.86 5.67 4.76
C PRO A 710 -1.78 4.73 5.98
N TYR A 711 -1.19 5.22 7.07
CA TYR A 711 -1.02 4.53 8.36
C TYR A 711 -0.22 3.22 8.31
N ASP A 712 0.39 2.91 7.18
CA ASP A 712 1.22 1.72 6.96
C ASP A 712 2.67 2.12 6.70
N GLU A 713 3.60 1.20 6.91
CA GLU A 713 5.01 1.43 6.62
C GLU A 713 5.26 1.36 5.12
N ASN A 714 5.65 2.50 4.56
CA ASN A 714 5.95 2.62 3.15
C ASN A 714 7.46 2.72 2.92
N ARG A 715 7.93 2.01 1.92
CA ARG A 715 9.32 2.04 1.48
C ARG A 715 9.43 2.87 0.20
N VAL A 716 10.23 3.93 0.25
CA VAL A 716 10.66 4.69 -0.92
C VAL A 716 12.11 4.33 -1.20
N ALA A 717 12.36 3.74 -2.37
CA ALA A 717 13.68 3.26 -2.76
C ALA A 717 14.11 3.88 -4.09
N ILE A 718 15.40 4.11 -4.23
CA ILE A 718 16.05 4.55 -5.47
C ILE A 718 16.59 3.30 -6.17
N SER A 719 16.36 3.20 -7.49
CA SER A 719 16.75 2.04 -8.28
C SER A 719 18.26 1.92 -8.45
N ASP A 720 18.79 0.70 -8.29
CA ASP A 720 20.23 0.40 -8.38
C ASP A 720 20.79 0.56 -9.79
N ASN A 721 19.98 0.62 -10.83
CA ASN A 721 20.42 0.66 -12.23
C ASN A 721 21.24 1.92 -12.58
N TYR A 722 21.20 2.94 -11.74
CA TYR A 722 21.84 4.23 -11.99
C TYR A 722 23.25 4.35 -11.40
N PHE A 723 23.57 3.64 -10.31
CA PHE A 723 24.80 3.84 -9.52
C PHE A 723 26.10 3.49 -10.26
N SER A 724 26.05 2.62 -11.26
CA SER A 724 27.27 2.21 -12.00
C SER A 724 27.76 3.25 -13.01
N LYS A 725 26.93 4.21 -13.43
CA LYS A 725 27.20 5.14 -14.54
C LYS A 725 27.22 6.62 -14.14
N SER A 726 26.84 6.96 -12.90
CA SER A 726 26.74 8.35 -12.45
C SER A 726 27.80 8.71 -11.41
N ASN A 727 28.21 9.99 -11.39
CA ASN A 727 29.04 10.56 -10.33
C ASN A 727 28.19 10.95 -9.10
N ILE A 728 27.27 10.07 -8.70
CA ILE A 728 26.37 10.27 -7.57
C ILE A 728 26.53 9.08 -6.62
N GLU A 729 26.70 9.34 -5.35
CA GLU A 729 26.67 8.35 -4.29
C GLU A 729 25.61 8.75 -3.26
N LEU A 730 24.98 7.77 -2.65
CA LEU A 730 23.93 7.95 -1.65
C LEU A 730 24.34 7.23 -0.37
N ASP A 731 24.18 7.87 0.77
CA ASP A 731 24.39 7.22 2.08
C ASP A 731 23.32 6.17 2.35
N ASN A 732 22.10 6.45 1.90
CA ASN A 732 20.96 5.55 2.00
C ASN A 732 20.22 5.48 0.66
N THR A 733 19.82 4.29 0.24
CA THR A 733 19.05 4.05 -0.98
C THR A 733 17.57 3.81 -0.70
N VAL A 734 17.19 3.71 0.58
CA VAL A 734 15.84 3.41 1.05
C VAL A 734 15.50 4.31 2.22
N VAL A 735 14.31 4.90 2.17
CA VAL A 735 13.68 5.62 3.29
C VAL A 735 12.33 5.00 3.58
N THR A 736 12.05 4.72 4.85
CA THR A 736 10.75 4.22 5.33
C THR A 736 9.98 5.31 6.05
N MET A 737 8.66 5.34 5.87
CA MET A 737 7.79 6.35 6.45
C MET A 737 6.37 5.83 6.66
N VAL A 738 5.63 6.42 7.56
CA VAL A 738 4.25 6.06 7.91
C VAL A 738 3.36 7.30 7.77
N PRO A 739 2.87 7.60 6.55
CA PRO A 739 2.07 8.81 6.32
C PRO A 739 0.66 8.68 6.88
N THR A 740 0.06 9.79 7.32
CA THR A 740 -1.38 9.87 7.52
C THR A 740 -2.10 9.99 6.17
N ARG A 741 -3.42 9.75 6.14
CA ARG A 741 -4.24 9.86 4.94
C ARG A 741 -4.13 11.25 4.30
N GLY A 742 -3.85 11.28 3.02
CA GLY A 742 -3.71 12.52 2.26
C GLY A 742 -2.46 13.34 2.58
N ALA A 743 -1.50 12.82 3.35
CA ALA A 743 -0.25 13.49 3.66
C ALA A 743 0.69 13.59 2.44
N VAL A 744 1.49 14.64 2.44
CA VAL A 744 2.68 14.78 1.60
C VAL A 744 3.89 14.63 2.50
N VAL A 745 4.43 13.44 2.61
CA VAL A 745 5.61 13.17 3.45
C VAL A 745 6.91 13.39 2.68
N LYS A 746 8.05 13.51 3.37
CA LYS A 746 9.34 13.82 2.75
C LYS A 746 10.29 12.65 2.86
N ALA A 747 10.69 12.08 1.72
CA ALA A 747 11.76 11.08 1.62
C ALA A 747 13.09 11.76 1.29
N GLU A 748 13.93 11.94 2.30
CA GLU A 748 15.20 12.66 2.15
C GLU A 748 16.37 11.68 2.01
N PHE A 749 17.13 11.84 0.94
CA PHE A 749 18.33 11.06 0.64
C PHE A 749 19.54 11.98 0.72
N VAL A 750 20.53 11.55 1.47
CA VAL A 750 21.82 12.26 1.54
C VAL A 750 22.63 11.89 0.30
N THR A 751 23.05 12.90 -0.45
CA THR A 751 23.68 12.73 -1.76
C THR A 751 25.08 13.32 -1.79
N HIS A 752 26.03 12.59 -2.35
CA HIS A 752 27.36 13.04 -2.68
C HIS A 752 27.51 13.11 -4.20
N VAL A 753 27.45 14.33 -4.72
CA VAL A 753 27.45 14.58 -6.17
C VAL A 753 28.84 15.08 -6.59
N GLY A 754 29.58 14.25 -7.33
CA GLY A 754 30.92 14.56 -7.77
C GLY A 754 31.73 13.29 -8.05
N TYR A 755 33.02 13.46 -8.23
CA TYR A 755 33.92 12.34 -8.53
C TYR A 755 34.08 11.41 -7.33
N ARG A 756 34.14 10.10 -7.60
CA ARG A 756 34.50 9.05 -6.62
C ARG A 756 35.97 8.69 -6.81
N VAL A 757 36.75 8.85 -5.77
CA VAL A 757 38.22 8.69 -5.88
C VAL A 757 38.75 7.82 -4.76
N LEU A 758 39.57 6.85 -5.13
CA LEU A 758 40.41 6.09 -4.23
C LEU A 758 41.83 6.67 -4.30
N PHE A 759 42.17 7.52 -3.34
CA PHE A 759 43.51 8.05 -3.22
C PHE A 759 44.44 7.04 -2.55
N ARG A 760 45.66 6.96 -3.04
CA ARG A 760 46.78 6.28 -2.35
C ARG A 760 47.73 7.35 -1.84
N VAL A 761 47.61 7.66 -0.53
CA VAL A 761 48.27 8.82 0.07
C VAL A 761 49.57 8.43 0.74
N LEU A 762 50.67 9.02 0.28
CA LEU A 762 51.99 8.91 0.89
C LEU A 762 52.32 10.23 1.61
N ASN A 763 53.01 10.14 2.75
CA ASN A 763 53.56 11.32 3.42
C ASN A 763 54.84 11.82 2.68
N ALA A 764 55.36 12.97 3.09
CA ALA A 764 56.57 13.57 2.50
C ALA A 764 57.82 12.66 2.50
N ASN A 765 57.85 11.61 3.34
CA ASN A 765 58.91 10.62 3.42
C ASN A 765 58.66 9.38 2.53
N GLY A 766 57.62 9.38 1.70
CA GLY A 766 57.24 8.26 0.82
C GLY A 766 56.66 7.06 1.54
N LYS A 767 56.26 7.18 2.82
CA LYS A 767 55.54 6.15 3.57
C LYS A 767 54.04 6.40 3.50
N PRO A 768 53.18 5.35 3.54
CA PRO A 768 51.75 5.52 3.65
C PRO A 768 51.34 6.36 4.87
N VAL A 769 50.29 7.20 4.71
CA VAL A 769 49.69 7.90 5.85
C VAL A 769 49.11 6.87 6.81
N PRO A 770 49.18 7.08 8.14
CA PRO A 770 48.72 6.11 9.12
C PRO A 770 47.26 5.74 8.96
N PHE A 771 46.95 4.46 9.22
CA PHE A 771 45.57 3.98 9.34
C PHE A 771 44.80 4.77 10.40
N GLY A 772 43.55 5.11 10.10
CA GLY A 772 42.69 5.86 11.00
C GLY A 772 42.86 7.39 10.91
N ALA A 773 43.75 7.91 10.04
CA ALA A 773 43.85 9.34 9.80
C ALA A 773 42.50 9.86 9.20
N ILE A 774 42.00 10.99 9.70
CA ILE A 774 40.80 11.62 9.26
C ILE A 774 41.06 12.60 8.12
N ALA A 775 40.36 12.45 7.02
CA ALA A 775 40.40 13.34 5.88
C ALA A 775 39.27 14.37 5.95
N ALA A 776 39.55 15.64 5.70
CA ALA A 776 38.57 16.71 5.56
C ALA A 776 38.81 17.47 4.26
N ILE A 777 37.72 17.75 3.53
CA ILE A 777 37.77 18.54 2.28
C ILE A 777 37.58 20.02 2.64
N GLN A 778 38.49 20.91 2.19
CA GLN A 778 38.56 22.28 2.67
C GLN A 778 37.50 23.23 2.10
N ASP A 779 36.76 22.89 1.04
CA ASP A 779 35.81 23.76 0.34
C ASP A 779 34.43 23.10 0.08
N ALA A 780 34.13 21.98 0.72
CA ALA A 780 32.80 21.39 0.58
C ALA A 780 31.80 22.04 1.52
N SER A 781 30.69 22.48 0.99
CA SER A 781 29.53 23.00 1.75
C SER A 781 28.88 21.95 2.69
N LEU A 782 29.35 20.73 2.61
CA LEU A 782 29.09 19.59 3.50
C LEU A 782 30.46 19.03 3.90
N ALA A 783 30.69 18.85 5.19
CA ALA A 783 31.93 18.30 5.75
C ALA A 783 31.99 16.79 5.42
N ASP A 784 32.33 16.45 4.17
CA ASP A 784 32.65 15.09 3.78
C ASP A 784 34.00 14.74 4.40
N SER A 785 33.98 13.82 5.35
CA SER A 785 35.16 13.27 6.01
C SER A 785 35.34 11.81 5.59
N GLY A 786 36.59 11.44 5.32
CA GLY A 786 36.96 10.05 5.08
C GLY A 786 37.98 9.57 6.10
N ILE A 787 38.14 8.27 6.18
CA ILE A 787 39.15 7.64 7.05
C ILE A 787 40.15 6.92 6.15
N VAL A 788 41.45 7.15 6.43
CA VAL A 788 42.54 6.47 5.73
C VAL A 788 42.57 5.01 6.18
N GLY A 789 42.45 4.12 5.22
CA GLY A 789 42.49 2.68 5.37
C GLY A 789 43.94 2.13 5.40
N ASP A 790 44.04 0.80 5.20
CA ASP A 790 45.35 0.13 5.11
C ASP A 790 46.17 0.69 3.93
N ARG A 791 47.51 0.73 4.10
CA ARG A 791 48.47 1.21 3.08
C ARG A 791 48.25 2.65 2.57
N GLY A 792 47.54 3.50 3.33
CA GLY A 792 47.27 4.86 2.95
C GLY A 792 46.20 5.02 1.90
N GLU A 793 45.30 4.03 1.78
CA GLU A 793 44.11 4.10 0.89
C GLU A 793 43.03 4.99 1.52
N LEU A 794 42.59 5.99 0.79
CA LEU A 794 41.57 6.94 1.20
C LEU A 794 40.49 7.00 0.13
N TYR A 795 39.29 6.54 0.43
CA TYR A 795 38.13 6.71 -0.43
C TYR A 795 37.38 8.01 -0.08
N LEU A 796 37.11 8.83 -1.10
CA LEU A 796 36.29 10.02 -1.01
C LEU A 796 35.32 10.07 -2.19
N SER A 797 34.10 10.52 -1.93
CA SER A 797 33.05 10.73 -2.94
C SER A 797 32.58 12.18 -2.95
N GLY A 798 31.86 12.58 -3.98
CA GLY A 798 31.35 13.96 -4.09
C GLY A 798 32.43 15.00 -4.40
N LEU A 799 33.59 14.59 -4.86
CA LEU A 799 34.73 15.48 -5.08
C LEU A 799 34.52 16.39 -6.33
N PRO A 800 34.83 17.70 -6.26
CA PRO A 800 34.93 18.54 -7.44
C PRO A 800 36.17 18.14 -8.28
N GLU A 801 36.25 18.65 -9.52
CA GLU A 801 37.36 18.37 -10.45
C GLU A 801 38.73 18.70 -9.85
N LYS A 802 38.83 19.71 -9.01
CA LYS A 802 40.04 20.14 -8.33
C LYS A 802 39.76 20.55 -6.90
N GLY A 803 40.63 20.22 -5.99
CA GLY A 803 40.45 20.56 -4.59
C GLY A 803 41.64 20.27 -3.74
N GLN A 804 41.49 20.46 -2.44
CA GLN A 804 42.47 20.22 -1.41
C GLN A 804 41.90 19.36 -0.29
N VAL A 805 42.63 18.37 0.15
CA VAL A 805 42.29 17.49 1.27
C VAL A 805 43.32 17.66 2.39
N THR A 806 42.82 17.84 3.60
CA THR A 806 43.58 17.89 4.82
C THR A 806 43.44 16.58 5.56
N LEU A 807 44.56 15.95 5.91
CA LEU A 807 44.62 14.74 6.71
C LEU A 807 45.12 15.04 8.12
N SER A 808 44.54 14.41 9.13
CA SER A 808 44.97 14.54 10.52
C SER A 808 44.92 13.18 11.25
N TRP A 809 45.97 12.82 11.97
CA TRP A 809 46.06 11.60 12.80
C TRP A 809 46.53 11.90 14.23
N GLY A 810 46.36 13.15 14.69
CA GLY A 810 46.68 13.64 16.04
C GLY A 810 46.51 15.15 16.18
N GLU A 811 46.69 15.67 17.37
CA GLU A 811 46.44 17.10 17.65
C GLU A 811 47.60 18.05 17.24
N ASN A 812 48.78 17.54 17.02
CA ASN A 812 49.98 18.33 16.73
C ASN A 812 50.12 18.69 15.24
N ALA A 813 50.79 19.78 14.91
CA ALA A 813 51.05 20.17 13.53
C ALA A 813 51.82 19.11 12.72
N SER A 814 52.62 18.29 13.38
CA SER A 814 53.38 17.17 12.78
C SER A 814 52.53 15.95 12.44
N THR A 815 51.28 15.91 12.89
CA THR A 815 50.30 14.86 12.63
C THR A 815 49.23 15.32 11.66
N LYS A 816 49.50 16.36 10.88
CA LYS A 816 48.65 16.89 9.82
C LYS A 816 49.42 17.02 8.53
N CYS A 817 48.79 16.79 7.43
CA CYS A 817 49.32 17.08 6.11
C CYS A 817 48.21 17.42 5.11
N ILE A 818 48.62 18.04 4.02
CA ILE A 818 47.70 18.55 3.01
C ILE A 818 48.13 18.08 1.62
N PHE A 819 47.22 17.70 0.78
CA PHE A 819 47.50 17.44 -0.63
C PHE A 819 46.45 18.10 -1.55
N ASN A 820 46.89 18.50 -2.73
CA ASN A 820 46.04 18.99 -3.79
C ASN A 820 45.81 17.90 -4.82
N TYR A 821 44.61 17.84 -5.39
CA TYR A 821 44.26 16.91 -6.46
C TYR A 821 43.67 17.64 -7.67
N SER A 822 43.80 17.03 -8.84
CA SER A 822 43.13 17.44 -10.08
C SER A 822 42.73 16.17 -10.79
N LEU A 823 41.40 16.02 -11.01
CA LEU A 823 40.80 14.82 -11.57
C LEU A 823 40.53 15.00 -13.06
N SER A 824 40.57 13.92 -13.79
CA SER A 824 40.14 13.82 -15.18
C SER A 824 38.97 12.82 -15.24
N THR A 825 38.15 12.89 -16.30
CA THR A 825 37.04 11.96 -16.49
C THR A 825 37.52 10.51 -16.39
N PRO A 826 36.86 9.64 -15.60
CA PRO A 826 37.31 8.26 -15.42
C PRO A 826 37.20 7.47 -16.73
N GLU A 827 38.21 6.67 -17.04
CA GLU A 827 38.21 5.72 -18.16
C GLU A 827 37.53 4.38 -17.81
N SER A 828 37.23 4.16 -16.51
CA SER A 828 36.64 2.90 -16.02
C SER A 828 35.10 2.90 -16.10
N GLU A 829 34.51 1.78 -16.44
CA GLU A 829 33.05 1.57 -16.42
C GLU A 829 32.45 1.76 -15.02
N SER A 830 33.23 1.62 -13.93
CA SER A 830 32.81 1.81 -12.55
C SER A 830 32.69 3.27 -12.14
N GLY A 831 33.24 4.22 -12.93
CA GLY A 831 33.30 5.64 -12.57
C GLY A 831 34.22 5.95 -11.38
N LEU A 832 34.99 4.99 -10.88
CA LEU A 832 35.98 5.18 -9.81
C LEU A 832 37.33 5.62 -10.38
N ILE A 833 37.90 6.70 -9.84
CA ILE A 833 39.23 7.20 -10.19
C ILE A 833 40.21 6.70 -9.12
N GLU A 834 41.32 6.09 -9.54
CA GLU A 834 42.45 5.80 -8.65
C GLU A 834 43.55 6.82 -8.87
N GLN A 835 44.02 7.49 -7.81
CA GLN A 835 45.08 8.50 -7.88
C GLN A 835 46.05 8.39 -6.73
N GLY A 836 47.34 8.28 -7.06
CA GLY A 836 48.43 8.40 -6.09
C GLY A 836 48.75 9.87 -5.81
N VAL A 837 48.83 10.25 -4.54
CA VAL A 837 49.12 11.62 -4.10
C VAL A 837 50.17 11.60 -2.97
N THR A 838 50.98 12.69 -2.89
CA THR A 838 51.89 12.92 -1.78
C THR A 838 51.36 14.07 -0.94
N CYS A 839 51.28 13.85 0.34
CA CYS A 839 50.79 14.78 1.34
C CYS A 839 51.97 15.51 2.01
N HIS A 840 51.94 16.81 2.08
CA HIS A 840 53.02 17.69 2.60
C HIS A 840 52.60 18.44 3.86
#